data_9b68d18942ebb17bb923b313bdfb9717
#
_entry.id   9b68d18942ebb17bb923b313bdfb9717
#
_cell.length_a   1.000
_cell.length_b   1.000
_cell.length_c   1.000
_cell.angle_alpha   90.00
_cell.angle_beta   90.00
_cell.angle_gamma   90.00
#
_symmetry.space_group_name_H-M   'P 1'
#
loop_
_entity.id
_entity.type
_entity.pdbx_description
1 polymer ?
#
loop_
_entity_poly.entity_id
_entity_poly.type
_entity_poly.pdbx_seq_one_letter_code
_entity_poly.pdbx_strand_id
1 'polypeptide(L)'
;MGGSVPDRVNDTQGRKFMTTHSVHLLRRLNPYCAQALAGAATLCQTRAHAEITVEHWLLKLLEQGEGDITVIARRYEWDMDSLWQGLLAHLETLPRTVQGKPQLSAPLQQLIKNAWLDASLQENADAVRSTHLLAALITTPSLLAADAAWPLLSLSTTQLHRLLPLLDSQSDERPEVQQAAALADSPVNLTDEAATVTSASGQPQLNDALQAALDKFTLDVTAKARANQIDPIFGRDNEIRQMIDILSRRRKNNPILVGEPGVGKTALVEGLALRIAEGNVPDSLKTVSVRTLDLGLLQAGAGVKGEFEQRLKNVIEAVQQSPSPVLLFIDEAHTIIGAGNQAGGADAANLLKPALARGELRTIAATTWSEYKQYFERDAALERRFQMVKVDEPDDAKASLMLRGLKGRYAQHHGVHILDSAITAAVTLSRRFLTGRQLPDKAVDLLDTAGARVRMSIDTLPEALMEINADLAALAMEQQAIEQDLLLLPGVVATRLPEIDKRRAELVVGQQQLEQQYTEEKRLTTLIIDARQDIANAAHLAMLQAELSQIQGNAPLLSLDVDVRTVATVIADWTGVPLSSLLKDEQTDLLQLENHLATRVVGQDAALVDMAQRLRAAKTGLTSENGPLGVFLLVGPSGVGKTETALALADTLFGGEKSLITINMSEYQEAHTVSQLKGSPPGYVGYGQGGILTEAVRKRPYSVVLLDEVEKAHRDVLNLFYQVFDRGIMRDGEGREIDFRNTVIVMTANLGSDHLMQLLDEQPEATHSDLHELLRPMLRDHFQPALLARFQTLIYRPLDAPALRTIVEMKLAQVAQRLNKHYGLHSTIEESLYDQLVAVCLLPDTGARNIDSLLNQQILPVLSQQLLSRMSEQQRTTSLTLGWDEAEGITLEFAGSEK
;
A
#
# COMPACT_ATOMS: atom_id res chain seq x y z
N MET A 1 -8.12 -68.64 -56.06
CA MET A 1 -7.03 -69.14 -55.24
C MET A 1 -6.57 -67.98 -54.39
N GLY A 2 -7.05 -67.73 -53.18
CA GLY A 2 -6.93 -68.53 -52.00
C GLY A 2 -5.86 -67.83 -51.14
N GLY A 3 -6.23 -66.89 -50.29
CA GLY A 3 -5.30 -66.26 -49.37
C GLY A 3 -6.09 -65.55 -48.24
N SER A 4 -6.22 -66.26 -47.16
CA SER A 4 -6.94 -65.94 -45.93
C SER A 4 -6.43 -64.66 -45.18
N VAL A 5 -7.39 -63.89 -44.71
CA VAL A 5 -7.24 -62.84 -43.75
C VAL A 5 -7.21 -63.44 -42.32
N PRO A 6 -6.29 -63.08 -41.43
CA PRO A 6 -6.43 -63.45 -40.03
C PRO A 6 -7.21 -62.40 -39.24
N ASP A 7 -7.98 -62.91 -38.35
CA ASP A 7 -8.90 -62.29 -37.38
C ASP A 7 -8.39 -61.02 -36.62
N ARG A 8 -9.25 -60.04 -36.58
CA ARG A 8 -9.23 -58.97 -35.56
C ARG A 8 -9.66 -59.58 -34.19
N VAL A 9 -8.72 -59.89 -33.35
CA VAL A 9 -8.97 -60.22 -31.94
C VAL A 9 -9.34 -58.93 -31.19
N ASN A 10 -10.44 -58.98 -30.49
CA ASN A 10 -11.09 -57.99 -29.68
C ASN A 10 -10.18 -57.26 -28.70
N ASP A 11 -9.89 -55.98 -28.95
CA ASP A 11 -9.18 -55.05 -28.08
C ASP A 11 -10.10 -54.33 -27.07
N THR A 12 -11.32 -54.84 -26.87
CA THR A 12 -12.32 -54.24 -25.96
C THR A 12 -12.21 -54.69 -24.50
N GLN A 13 -11.48 -55.79 -24.20
CA GLN A 13 -11.26 -56.21 -22.81
C GLN A 13 -10.06 -55.49 -22.15
N GLY A 14 -9.02 -55.13 -22.92
CA GLY A 14 -7.87 -54.38 -22.42
C GLY A 14 -8.22 -52.95 -21.97
N ARG A 15 -9.11 -52.27 -22.70
CA ARG A 15 -9.54 -50.91 -22.34
C ARG A 15 -10.45 -50.82 -21.10
N LYS A 16 -11.22 -51.86 -20.78
CA LYS A 16 -12.03 -51.91 -19.56
C LYS A 16 -11.19 -52.20 -18.28
N PHE A 17 -10.09 -52.96 -18.41
CA PHE A 17 -9.20 -53.26 -17.28
C PHE A 17 -8.30 -52.07 -16.92
N MET A 18 -7.84 -51.25 -17.90
CA MET A 18 -7.04 -50.05 -17.63
C MET A 18 -7.83 -48.92 -16.96
N THR A 19 -9.10 -48.72 -17.25
CA THR A 19 -9.95 -47.69 -16.65
C THR A 19 -10.28 -47.95 -15.17
N THR A 20 -10.38 -49.23 -14.74
CA THR A 20 -10.66 -49.58 -13.34
C THR A 20 -9.43 -49.43 -12.44
N HIS A 21 -8.22 -49.73 -12.90
CA HIS A 21 -7.00 -49.57 -12.13
C HIS A 21 -6.66 -48.06 -11.89
N SER A 22 -6.90 -47.18 -12.87
CA SER A 22 -6.66 -45.76 -12.73
C SER A 22 -7.54 -45.09 -11.66
N VAL A 23 -8.80 -45.50 -11.57
CA VAL A 23 -9.75 -44.99 -10.58
C VAL A 23 -9.33 -45.36 -9.14
N HIS A 24 -8.79 -46.55 -8.95
CA HIS A 24 -8.30 -46.99 -7.63
C HIS A 24 -7.04 -46.25 -7.19
N LEU A 25 -6.14 -45.90 -8.12
CA LEU A 25 -4.93 -45.15 -7.83
C LEU A 25 -5.24 -43.68 -7.48
N LEU A 26 -6.21 -43.06 -8.14
CA LEU A 26 -6.64 -41.70 -7.85
C LEU A 26 -7.24 -41.53 -6.43
N ARG A 27 -7.86 -42.58 -5.90
CA ARG A 27 -8.39 -42.61 -4.51
C ARG A 27 -7.28 -42.65 -3.45
N ARG A 28 -6.04 -42.90 -3.84
CA ARG A 28 -4.87 -42.93 -2.96
C ARG A 28 -4.13 -41.62 -2.88
N LEU A 29 -4.53 -40.61 -3.66
CA LEU A 29 -3.99 -39.26 -3.53
C LEU A 29 -4.53 -38.62 -2.24
N ASN A 30 -3.67 -37.86 -1.56
CA ASN A 30 -4.14 -37.02 -0.47
C ASN A 30 -5.09 -35.92 -1.00
N PRO A 31 -5.92 -35.30 -0.18
CA PRO A 31 -6.87 -34.26 -0.62
C PRO A 31 -6.19 -33.11 -1.37
N TYR A 32 -4.99 -32.69 -0.97
CA TYR A 32 -4.21 -31.64 -1.61
C TYR A 32 -3.82 -32.00 -3.06
N CYS A 33 -3.20 -33.15 -3.27
CA CYS A 33 -2.83 -33.64 -4.59
C CYS A 33 -4.05 -33.93 -5.49
N ALA A 34 -5.13 -34.44 -4.91
CA ALA A 34 -6.38 -34.70 -5.63
C ALA A 34 -7.02 -33.38 -6.12
N GLN A 35 -7.04 -32.35 -5.31
CA GLN A 35 -7.55 -31.03 -5.67
C GLN A 35 -6.68 -30.38 -6.75
N ALA A 36 -5.36 -30.46 -6.65
CA ALA A 36 -4.45 -29.97 -7.68
C ALA A 36 -4.66 -30.70 -9.01
N LEU A 37 -4.94 -32.02 -8.98
CA LEU A 37 -5.23 -32.78 -10.18
C LEU A 37 -6.56 -32.37 -10.82
N ALA A 38 -7.58 -32.10 -10.03
CA ALA A 38 -8.85 -31.57 -10.53
C ALA A 38 -8.65 -30.17 -11.17
N GLY A 39 -7.82 -29.32 -10.56
CA GLY A 39 -7.40 -28.04 -11.15
C GLY A 39 -6.65 -28.22 -12.48
N ALA A 40 -5.76 -29.23 -12.56
CA ALA A 40 -5.03 -29.55 -13.78
C ALA A 40 -5.98 -30.02 -14.91
N ALA A 41 -7.01 -30.77 -14.58
CA ALA A 41 -8.05 -31.19 -15.55
C ALA A 41 -8.83 -29.98 -16.10
N THR A 42 -9.17 -29.02 -15.22
CA THR A 42 -9.84 -27.79 -15.61
C THR A 42 -8.93 -26.91 -16.49
N LEU A 43 -7.65 -26.78 -16.13
CA LEU A 43 -6.68 -26.06 -16.95
C LEU A 43 -6.49 -26.66 -18.33
N CYS A 44 -6.37 -27.99 -18.41
CA CYS A 44 -6.28 -28.74 -19.66
C CYS A 44 -7.52 -28.49 -20.55
N GLN A 45 -8.71 -28.49 -19.95
CA GLN A 45 -9.97 -28.23 -20.64
C GLN A 45 -10.08 -26.81 -21.15
N THR A 46 -9.69 -25.82 -20.33
CA THR A 46 -9.72 -24.40 -20.68
C THR A 46 -8.76 -24.07 -21.82
N ARG A 47 -7.62 -24.77 -21.89
CA ARG A 47 -6.63 -24.59 -22.97
C ARG A 47 -6.89 -25.47 -24.19
N ALA A 48 -7.96 -26.26 -24.16
CA ALA A 48 -8.35 -27.21 -25.21
C ALA A 48 -7.27 -28.27 -25.54
N HIS A 49 -6.55 -28.78 -24.53
CA HIS A 49 -5.58 -29.85 -24.68
C HIS A 49 -6.29 -31.19 -24.58
N ALA A 50 -5.79 -32.22 -25.30
CA ALA A 50 -6.40 -33.55 -25.35
C ALA A 50 -6.13 -34.40 -24.11
N GLU A 51 -4.97 -34.19 -23.46
CA GLU A 51 -4.50 -35.00 -22.36
C GLU A 51 -4.00 -34.11 -21.20
N ILE A 52 -4.27 -34.56 -19.98
CA ILE A 52 -3.72 -33.98 -18.77
C ILE A 52 -2.31 -34.53 -18.59
N THR A 53 -1.30 -33.67 -18.72
CA THR A 53 0.11 -34.06 -18.57
C THR A 53 0.64 -33.82 -17.16
N VAL A 54 1.87 -34.25 -16.87
CA VAL A 54 2.57 -34.04 -15.59
C VAL A 54 2.72 -32.56 -15.30
N GLU A 55 3.01 -31.76 -16.34
CA GLU A 55 3.24 -30.32 -16.23
C GLU A 55 1.96 -29.57 -15.85
N HIS A 56 0.78 -29.98 -16.32
CA HIS A 56 -0.51 -29.44 -15.87
C HIS A 56 -0.68 -29.63 -14.37
N TRP A 57 -0.34 -30.81 -13.85
CA TRP A 57 -0.49 -31.12 -12.45
C TRP A 57 0.55 -30.40 -11.59
N LEU A 58 1.82 -30.38 -12.00
CA LEU A 58 2.87 -29.63 -11.31
C LEU A 58 2.54 -28.14 -11.21
N LEU A 59 2.07 -27.54 -12.29
CA LEU A 59 1.66 -26.12 -12.28
C LEU A 59 0.58 -25.86 -11.21
N LYS A 60 -0.41 -26.76 -11.10
CA LYS A 60 -1.48 -26.62 -10.10
C LYS A 60 -1.02 -26.93 -8.69
N LEU A 61 -0.08 -27.82 -8.48
CA LEU A 61 0.53 -28.07 -7.17
C LEU A 61 1.30 -26.83 -6.67
N LEU A 62 1.96 -26.10 -7.58
CA LEU A 62 2.68 -24.85 -7.24
C LEU A 62 1.72 -23.69 -6.98
N GLU A 63 0.55 -23.65 -7.57
CA GLU A 63 -0.46 -22.61 -7.37
C GLU A 63 -1.32 -22.78 -6.11
N GLN A 64 -1.41 -23.97 -5.56
CA GLN A 64 -2.43 -24.32 -4.56
C GLN A 64 -2.09 -23.85 -3.12
N GLY A 65 -0.84 -23.42 -2.83
CA GLY A 65 -0.46 -22.92 -1.52
C GLY A 65 0.79 -23.57 -0.92
N GLU A 66 0.84 -23.74 0.39
CA GLU A 66 2.02 -24.21 1.15
C GLU A 66 2.13 -25.76 1.15
N GLY A 67 2.05 -26.40 -0.03
CA GLY A 67 2.30 -27.84 -0.17
C GLY A 67 3.76 -28.25 0.01
N ASP A 68 4.05 -29.54 0.04
CA ASP A 68 5.41 -30.07 0.22
C ASP A 68 6.40 -29.51 -0.78
N ILE A 69 6.03 -29.43 -2.07
CA ILE A 69 6.90 -28.89 -3.14
C ILE A 69 7.23 -27.42 -2.90
N THR A 70 6.27 -26.61 -2.44
CA THR A 70 6.47 -25.18 -2.15
C THR A 70 7.39 -24.97 -0.96
N VAL A 71 7.24 -25.76 0.11
CA VAL A 71 8.11 -25.73 1.30
C VAL A 71 9.54 -26.14 0.91
N ILE A 72 9.70 -27.19 0.08
CA ILE A 72 11.00 -27.64 -0.43
C ILE A 72 11.63 -26.54 -1.30
N ALA A 73 10.87 -25.95 -2.23
CA ALA A 73 11.33 -24.89 -3.12
C ALA A 73 11.89 -23.68 -2.35
N ARG A 74 11.20 -23.26 -1.28
CA ARG A 74 11.66 -22.16 -0.41
C ARG A 74 12.97 -22.53 0.30
N ARG A 75 13.13 -23.77 0.75
CA ARG A 75 14.33 -24.20 1.47
C ARG A 75 15.57 -24.32 0.57
N TYR A 76 15.37 -24.68 -0.68
CA TYR A 76 16.47 -24.81 -1.66
C TYR A 76 16.58 -23.61 -2.61
N GLU A 77 15.88 -22.52 -2.28
CA GLU A 77 15.91 -21.24 -3.00
C GLU A 77 15.67 -21.41 -4.51
N TRP A 78 14.74 -22.32 -4.88
CA TRP A 78 14.35 -22.46 -6.28
C TRP A 78 13.61 -21.21 -6.75
N ASP A 79 13.94 -20.74 -7.94
CA ASP A 79 13.22 -19.62 -8.58
C ASP A 79 11.83 -20.12 -9.05
N MET A 80 10.83 -19.89 -8.19
CA MET A 80 9.47 -20.33 -8.40
C MET A 80 8.81 -19.62 -9.59
N ASP A 81 9.15 -18.37 -9.83
CA ASP A 81 8.59 -17.60 -10.95
C ASP A 81 9.11 -18.12 -12.29
N SER A 82 10.39 -18.39 -12.36
CA SER A 82 11.01 -18.99 -13.55
C SER A 82 10.47 -20.40 -13.84
N LEU A 83 10.32 -21.22 -12.79
CA LEU A 83 9.74 -22.55 -12.89
C LEU A 83 8.28 -22.50 -13.38
N TRP A 84 7.48 -21.62 -12.80
CA TRP A 84 6.06 -21.45 -13.16
C TRP A 84 5.89 -20.93 -14.60
N GLN A 85 6.65 -19.91 -15.00
CA GLN A 85 6.64 -19.39 -16.36
C GLN A 85 7.11 -20.44 -17.38
N GLY A 86 8.13 -21.22 -17.04
CA GLY A 86 8.63 -22.26 -17.91
C GLY A 86 7.65 -23.40 -18.11
N LEU A 87 6.94 -23.85 -17.07
CA LEU A 87 5.85 -24.82 -17.18
C LEU A 87 4.70 -24.27 -18.04
N LEU A 88 4.35 -23.00 -17.85
CA LEU A 88 3.32 -22.34 -18.62
C LEU A 88 3.67 -22.24 -20.10
N ALA A 89 4.90 -21.85 -20.42
CA ALA A 89 5.42 -21.79 -21.79
C ALA A 89 5.43 -23.17 -22.46
N HIS A 90 5.80 -24.23 -21.72
CA HIS A 90 5.72 -25.59 -22.24
C HIS A 90 4.27 -26.01 -22.57
N LEU A 91 3.31 -25.69 -21.70
CA LEU A 91 1.90 -25.96 -21.94
C LEU A 91 1.37 -25.23 -23.19
N GLU A 92 1.91 -24.08 -23.55
CA GLU A 92 1.53 -23.36 -24.78
C GLU A 92 1.99 -24.06 -26.05
N THR A 93 3.00 -24.90 -26.00
CA THR A 93 3.51 -25.69 -27.15
C THR A 93 2.67 -26.95 -27.44
N LEU A 94 1.79 -27.35 -26.51
CA LEU A 94 0.99 -28.55 -26.66
C LEU A 94 -0.11 -28.39 -27.73
N PRO A 95 -0.41 -29.45 -28.51
CA PRO A 95 -1.43 -29.38 -29.56
C PRO A 95 -2.82 -29.16 -28.96
N ARG A 96 -3.58 -28.24 -29.55
CA ARG A 96 -4.97 -27.94 -29.14
C ARG A 96 -5.92 -28.83 -29.94
N THR A 97 -6.86 -29.47 -29.27
CA THR A 97 -7.85 -30.39 -29.85
C THR A 97 -9.27 -29.98 -29.44
N VAL A 98 -10.19 -29.88 -30.39
CA VAL A 98 -11.52 -29.24 -30.17
C VAL A 98 -12.58 -30.16 -29.59
N GLN A 99 -12.36 -31.47 -29.42
CA GLN A 99 -13.42 -32.44 -29.03
C GLN A 99 -12.93 -33.49 -28.03
N GLY A 100 -13.59 -33.56 -26.88
CA GLY A 100 -13.54 -34.66 -25.92
C GLY A 100 -13.29 -34.23 -24.46
N LYS A 101 -13.64 -35.10 -23.50
CA LYS A 101 -13.20 -34.96 -22.12
C LYS A 101 -11.69 -35.26 -22.05
N PRO A 102 -10.87 -34.43 -21.39
CA PRO A 102 -9.44 -34.66 -21.28
C PRO A 102 -9.16 -36.01 -20.57
N GLN A 103 -8.19 -36.76 -21.08
CA GLN A 103 -7.76 -38.01 -20.49
C GLN A 103 -6.41 -37.83 -19.79
N LEU A 104 -6.12 -38.69 -18.81
CA LEU A 104 -4.80 -38.68 -18.16
C LEU A 104 -3.76 -39.23 -19.16
N SER A 105 -2.69 -38.49 -19.39
CA SER A 105 -1.57 -38.92 -20.22
C SER A 105 -0.89 -40.18 -19.65
N ALA A 106 -0.28 -40.99 -20.50
CA ALA A 106 0.44 -42.19 -20.06
C ALA A 106 1.58 -41.90 -19.07
N PRO A 107 2.41 -40.83 -19.24
CA PRO A 107 3.40 -40.41 -18.24
C PRO A 107 2.78 -40.07 -16.91
N LEU A 108 1.64 -39.36 -16.85
CA LEU A 108 0.96 -38.98 -15.63
C LEU A 108 0.40 -40.22 -14.88
N GLN A 109 -0.20 -41.18 -15.59
CA GLN A 109 -0.64 -42.42 -14.98
C GLN A 109 0.52 -43.23 -14.40
N GLN A 110 1.66 -43.27 -15.09
CA GLN A 110 2.86 -43.92 -14.61
C GLN A 110 3.46 -43.21 -13.38
N LEU A 111 3.43 -41.89 -13.37
CA LEU A 111 3.89 -41.09 -12.21
C LEU A 111 3.08 -41.43 -10.95
N ILE A 112 1.75 -41.42 -11.03
CA ILE A 112 0.87 -41.74 -9.89
C ILE A 112 1.14 -43.16 -9.37
N LYS A 113 1.34 -44.12 -10.28
CA LYS A 113 1.66 -45.50 -9.91
C LYS A 113 3.01 -45.60 -9.20
N ASN A 114 4.04 -44.96 -9.72
CA ASN A 114 5.38 -44.98 -9.13
C ASN A 114 5.35 -44.31 -7.76
N ALA A 115 4.67 -43.14 -7.63
CA ALA A 115 4.52 -42.44 -6.37
C ALA A 115 3.76 -43.25 -5.31
N TRP A 116 2.73 -44.01 -5.69
CA TRP A 116 2.03 -44.90 -4.79
C TRP A 116 2.91 -46.07 -4.33
N LEU A 117 3.71 -46.65 -5.23
CA LEU A 117 4.66 -47.70 -4.88
C LEU A 117 5.70 -47.19 -3.87
N ASP A 118 6.21 -46.02 -4.07
CA ASP A 118 7.18 -45.36 -3.15
C ASP A 118 6.54 -45.12 -1.77
N ALA A 119 5.38 -44.47 -1.73
CA ALA A 119 4.62 -44.20 -0.53
C ALA A 119 4.29 -45.46 0.30
N SER A 120 3.85 -46.52 -0.38
CA SER A 120 3.39 -47.75 0.28
C SER A 120 4.54 -48.63 0.73
N LEU A 121 5.68 -48.66 0.02
CA LEU A 121 6.79 -49.57 0.29
C LEU A 121 7.84 -48.98 1.21
N GLN A 122 8.10 -47.66 1.11
CA GLN A 122 9.16 -47.01 1.87
C GLN A 122 8.65 -46.31 3.15
N GLU A 123 7.44 -45.76 3.14
CA GLU A 123 6.93 -44.95 4.25
C GLU A 123 5.71 -45.51 4.96
N ASN A 124 5.14 -46.63 4.45
CA ASN A 124 3.86 -47.18 4.93
C ASN A 124 2.73 -46.13 4.98
N ALA A 125 2.76 -45.17 4.07
CA ALA A 125 1.79 -44.09 4.01
C ALA A 125 0.45 -44.53 3.42
N ASP A 126 -0.65 -44.06 3.99
CA ASP A 126 -2.00 -44.37 3.54
C ASP A 126 -2.41 -43.59 2.27
N ALA A 127 -1.73 -42.48 2.00
CA ALA A 127 -2.02 -41.61 0.85
C ALA A 127 -0.74 -41.04 0.23
N VAL A 128 -0.84 -40.72 -1.08
CA VAL A 128 0.25 -40.11 -1.86
C VAL A 128 0.26 -38.59 -1.63
N ARG A 129 1.38 -38.06 -1.17
CA ARG A 129 1.68 -36.61 -1.04
C ARG A 129 2.46 -36.11 -2.24
N SER A 130 2.60 -34.80 -2.40
CA SER A 130 3.40 -34.23 -3.49
C SER A 130 4.91 -34.54 -3.38
N THR A 131 5.41 -34.81 -2.18
CA THR A 131 6.77 -35.35 -1.95
C THR A 131 6.99 -36.69 -2.63
N HIS A 132 6.01 -37.62 -2.57
CA HIS A 132 6.10 -38.91 -3.26
C HIS A 132 6.08 -38.76 -4.78
N LEU A 133 5.31 -37.79 -5.29
CA LEU A 133 5.33 -37.46 -6.73
C LEU A 133 6.70 -36.94 -7.15
N LEU A 134 7.32 -36.09 -6.33
CA LEU A 134 8.65 -35.57 -6.60
C LEU A 134 9.71 -36.70 -6.54
N ALA A 135 9.63 -37.61 -5.57
CA ALA A 135 10.50 -38.78 -5.48
C ALA A 135 10.40 -39.69 -6.71
N ALA A 136 9.16 -39.93 -7.19
CA ALA A 136 8.89 -40.70 -8.40
C ALA A 136 9.43 -40.01 -9.68
N LEU A 137 9.39 -38.67 -9.75
CA LEU A 137 9.98 -37.92 -10.86
C LEU A 137 11.51 -37.97 -10.84
N ILE A 138 12.12 -37.86 -9.67
CA ILE A 138 13.59 -37.97 -9.51
C ILE A 138 14.06 -39.38 -9.93
N THR A 139 13.30 -40.43 -9.59
CA THR A 139 13.63 -41.82 -9.94
C THR A 139 13.43 -42.06 -11.44
N THR A 140 12.45 -41.39 -12.04
CA THR A 140 12.09 -41.58 -13.46
C THR A 140 11.99 -40.22 -14.17
N PRO A 141 13.12 -39.54 -14.45
CA PRO A 141 13.11 -38.21 -15.05
C PRO A 141 12.44 -38.12 -16.43
N SER A 142 12.38 -39.23 -17.16
CA SER A 142 11.73 -39.29 -18.47
C SER A 142 10.21 -39.06 -18.48
N LEU A 143 9.58 -39.00 -17.31
CA LEU A 143 8.15 -38.67 -17.19
C LEU A 143 7.88 -37.17 -17.27
N LEU A 144 8.92 -36.34 -17.16
CA LEU A 144 8.85 -34.87 -17.21
C LEU A 144 9.33 -34.42 -18.59
N ALA A 145 8.48 -33.71 -19.33
CA ALA A 145 8.78 -33.24 -20.67
C ALA A 145 9.27 -31.78 -20.71
N ALA A 146 8.98 -30.98 -19.67
CA ALA A 146 9.38 -29.56 -19.59
C ALA A 146 10.79 -29.40 -19.02
N ASP A 147 11.76 -28.95 -19.82
CA ASP A 147 13.14 -28.69 -19.37
C ASP A 147 13.20 -27.65 -18.23
N ALA A 148 12.30 -26.69 -18.23
CA ALA A 148 12.23 -25.67 -17.18
C ALA A 148 11.91 -26.24 -15.78
N ALA A 149 11.36 -27.44 -15.68
CA ALA A 149 11.08 -28.11 -14.42
C ALA A 149 12.23 -28.99 -13.90
N TRP A 150 13.36 -29.02 -14.59
CA TRP A 150 14.57 -29.77 -14.17
C TRP A 150 15.14 -29.37 -12.79
N PRO A 151 15.01 -28.13 -12.29
CA PRO A 151 15.40 -27.82 -10.92
C PRO A 151 14.74 -28.72 -9.88
N LEU A 152 13.50 -29.21 -10.12
CA LEU A 152 12.81 -30.17 -9.26
C LEU A 152 13.56 -31.49 -9.10
N LEU A 153 14.37 -31.87 -10.08
CA LEU A 153 15.15 -33.12 -10.10
C LEU A 153 16.53 -32.98 -9.46
N SER A 154 16.89 -31.80 -8.95
CA SER A 154 18.21 -31.53 -8.34
C SER A 154 18.43 -32.21 -7.00
N LEU A 155 17.37 -32.73 -6.38
CA LEU A 155 17.40 -33.41 -5.09
C LEU A 155 17.54 -34.92 -5.27
N SER A 156 18.09 -35.59 -4.26
CA SER A 156 18.04 -37.04 -4.17
C SER A 156 16.87 -37.50 -3.31
N THR A 157 16.39 -38.74 -3.55
CA THR A 157 15.32 -39.33 -2.75
C THR A 157 15.68 -39.43 -1.26
N THR A 158 16.96 -39.66 -0.94
CA THR A 158 17.46 -39.67 0.44
C THR A 158 17.41 -38.29 1.12
N GLN A 159 17.56 -37.21 0.36
CA GLN A 159 17.38 -35.85 0.88
C GLN A 159 15.89 -35.56 1.12
N LEU A 160 15.00 -35.99 0.24
CA LEU A 160 13.55 -35.84 0.44
C LEU A 160 13.08 -36.54 1.70
N HIS A 161 13.50 -37.78 1.94
CA HIS A 161 13.13 -38.50 3.19
C HIS A 161 13.62 -37.80 4.46
N ARG A 162 14.77 -37.13 4.44
CA ARG A 162 15.26 -36.34 5.59
C ARG A 162 14.45 -35.08 5.84
N LEU A 163 13.71 -34.59 4.85
CA LEU A 163 12.86 -33.40 4.98
C LEU A 163 11.47 -33.71 5.53
N LEU A 164 11.04 -34.98 5.60
CA LEU A 164 9.70 -35.35 6.07
C LEU A 164 9.31 -34.75 7.42
N PRO A 165 10.18 -34.75 8.48
CA PRO A 165 9.81 -34.13 9.75
C PRO A 165 9.56 -32.62 9.65
N LEU A 166 10.28 -31.94 8.73
CA LEU A 166 10.07 -30.52 8.44
C LEU A 166 8.76 -30.30 7.70
N LEU A 167 8.48 -31.14 6.69
CA LEU A 167 7.24 -31.07 5.91
C LEU A 167 6.01 -31.36 6.78
N ASP A 168 6.11 -32.29 7.72
CA ASP A 168 5.04 -32.57 8.69
C ASP A 168 4.77 -31.42 9.66
N SER A 169 5.72 -30.49 9.82
CA SER A 169 5.54 -29.31 10.66
C SER A 169 5.05 -28.07 9.90
N GLN A 170 5.38 -27.93 8.61
CA GLN A 170 5.21 -26.69 7.86
C GLN A 170 4.30 -26.79 6.62
N SER A 171 4.01 -27.99 6.14
CA SER A 171 3.22 -28.21 4.94
C SER A 171 1.72 -28.38 5.21
N ASP A 172 0.88 -27.93 4.30
CA ASP A 172 -0.57 -28.19 4.33
C ASP A 172 -0.92 -29.65 4.03
N GLU A 173 0.06 -30.45 3.59
CA GLU A 173 -0.08 -31.88 3.33
C GLU A 173 0.17 -32.77 4.56
N ARG A 174 0.35 -32.21 5.75
CA ARG A 174 0.61 -32.96 6.99
C ARG A 174 -0.56 -33.87 7.37
N PRO A 175 -0.29 -35.03 7.98
CA PRO A 175 -1.31 -36.07 8.28
C PRO A 175 -2.47 -35.59 9.17
N GLU A 176 -2.21 -34.69 10.12
CA GLU A 176 -3.23 -34.17 11.05
C GLU A 176 -4.29 -33.31 10.38
N VAL A 177 -3.90 -32.52 9.38
CA VAL A 177 -4.83 -31.68 8.58
C VAL A 177 -5.66 -32.57 7.65
N GLN A 178 -5.08 -33.67 7.18
CA GLN A 178 -5.76 -34.59 6.29
C GLN A 178 -6.80 -35.45 7.00
N GLN A 179 -6.58 -35.84 8.25
CA GLN A 179 -7.60 -36.57 9.04
C GLN A 179 -8.82 -35.68 9.32
N ALA A 180 -8.62 -34.38 9.57
CA ALA A 180 -9.73 -33.44 9.73
C ALA A 180 -10.52 -33.22 8.43
N ALA A 181 -9.86 -33.19 7.27
CA ALA A 181 -10.48 -33.08 5.95
C ALA A 181 -11.17 -34.39 5.52
N ALA A 182 -10.57 -35.56 5.81
CA ALA A 182 -11.14 -36.85 5.48
C ALA A 182 -12.36 -37.21 6.35
N LEU A 183 -12.46 -36.70 7.56
CA LEU A 183 -13.66 -36.80 8.42
C LEU A 183 -14.82 -35.91 7.92
N ALA A 184 -14.51 -34.86 7.13
CA ALA A 184 -15.52 -33.99 6.51
C ALA A 184 -16.07 -34.56 5.19
N ASP A 185 -15.36 -35.50 4.55
CA ASP A 185 -15.68 -36.06 3.21
C ASP A 185 -16.13 -37.51 3.22
N SER A 186 -16.69 -38.05 4.30
CA SER A 186 -17.25 -39.43 4.31
C SER A 186 -18.57 -39.45 3.51
N PRO A 187 -18.63 -40.19 2.39
CA PRO A 187 -19.89 -40.32 1.65
C PRO A 187 -20.85 -41.23 2.42
N VAL A 188 -22.04 -40.72 2.66
CA VAL A 188 -23.18 -41.50 3.18
C VAL A 188 -23.46 -42.64 2.25
N ASN A 189 -23.23 -43.89 2.69
CA ASN A 189 -23.61 -45.10 2.00
C ASN A 189 -25.13 -45.21 1.94
N LEU A 190 -25.68 -45.14 0.72
CA LEU A 190 -27.02 -45.60 0.42
C LEU A 190 -26.96 -47.14 0.23
N THR A 191 -27.38 -47.88 1.21
CA THR A 191 -27.85 -49.27 1.01
C THR A 191 -29.29 -49.38 1.51
N ASP A 192 -30.14 -49.79 0.55
CA ASP A 192 -31.52 -50.19 0.75
C ASP A 192 -31.66 -51.25 1.83
N GLU A 193 -32.54 -51.01 2.79
CA GLU A 193 -33.36 -52.07 3.38
C GLU A 193 -34.70 -51.48 3.79
N ALA A 194 -35.74 -51.97 3.13
CA ALA A 194 -37.13 -51.70 3.45
C ALA A 194 -37.58 -52.49 4.71
N ALA A 195 -38.07 -51.77 5.72
CA ALA A 195 -38.97 -52.35 6.73
C ALA A 195 -39.93 -51.30 7.30
N THR A 196 -41.15 -51.34 6.87
CA THR A 196 -42.50 -51.11 7.47
C THR A 196 -42.61 -50.24 8.74
N VAL A 197 -43.27 -49.09 8.50
CA VAL A 197 -44.44 -48.52 9.19
C VAL A 197 -44.45 -48.37 10.73
N THR A 198 -44.40 -47.17 11.18
CA THR A 198 -45.54 -46.52 11.93
C THR A 198 -45.43 -44.99 11.89
N SER A 199 -46.52 -44.38 11.49
CA SER A 199 -46.75 -42.96 11.39
C SER A 199 -46.64 -42.23 12.70
N ALA A 200 -45.74 -41.22 12.80
CA ALA A 200 -45.99 -39.97 13.55
C ALA A 200 -44.93 -38.91 13.12
N SER A 201 -45.42 -37.80 12.56
CA SER A 201 -44.78 -36.46 12.44
C SER A 201 -43.40 -36.40 11.78
N GLY A 202 -43.34 -36.46 10.44
CA GLY A 202 -42.16 -36.10 9.68
C GLY A 202 -42.08 -34.58 9.44
N GLN A 203 -41.19 -33.89 10.16
CA GLN A 203 -40.69 -32.58 9.79
C GLN A 203 -39.41 -32.09 10.53
N PRO A 204 -38.56 -32.90 11.20
CA PRO A 204 -37.28 -32.38 11.75
C PRO A 204 -36.07 -32.45 10.82
N GLN A 205 -36.01 -33.42 9.90
CA GLN A 205 -34.78 -33.68 9.13
C GLN A 205 -34.49 -32.68 8.00
N LEU A 206 -35.53 -32.09 7.38
CA LEU A 206 -35.35 -31.10 6.33
C LEU A 206 -34.91 -29.74 6.91
N ASN A 207 -35.39 -29.41 8.12
CA ASN A 207 -34.98 -28.22 8.87
C ASN A 207 -33.51 -28.28 9.33
N ASP A 208 -33.01 -29.44 9.74
CA ASP A 208 -31.63 -29.60 10.23
C ASP A 208 -30.59 -29.43 9.11
N ALA A 209 -30.87 -29.95 7.92
CA ALA A 209 -29.98 -29.76 6.74
C ALA A 209 -29.92 -28.31 6.25
N LEU A 210 -31.05 -27.61 6.27
CA LEU A 210 -31.11 -26.18 5.91
C LEU A 210 -30.44 -25.30 6.98
N GLN A 211 -30.65 -25.64 8.25
CA GLN A 211 -29.99 -24.95 9.36
C GLN A 211 -28.45 -25.15 9.30
N ALA A 212 -28.01 -26.37 9.01
CA ALA A 212 -26.58 -26.66 8.82
C ALA A 212 -25.99 -25.90 7.62
N ALA A 213 -26.74 -25.72 6.52
CA ALA A 213 -26.32 -24.91 5.39
C ALA A 213 -26.22 -23.43 5.76
N LEU A 214 -27.17 -22.91 6.55
CA LEU A 214 -27.14 -21.54 7.05
C LEU A 214 -25.92 -21.30 7.96
N ASP A 215 -25.64 -22.20 8.87
CA ASP A 215 -24.54 -22.10 9.82
C ASP A 215 -23.15 -22.30 9.13
N LYS A 216 -23.11 -23.08 8.03
CA LYS A 216 -21.88 -23.29 7.24
C LYS A 216 -21.49 -22.07 6.40
N PHE A 217 -22.46 -21.38 5.81
CA PHE A 217 -22.20 -20.31 4.83
C PHE A 217 -22.50 -18.92 5.37
N THR A 218 -22.93 -18.80 6.63
CA THR A 218 -23.20 -17.50 7.24
C THR A 218 -22.60 -17.42 8.65
N LEU A 219 -22.20 -16.22 9.06
CA LEU A 219 -21.71 -15.91 10.39
C LEU A 219 -22.80 -15.15 11.17
N ASP A 220 -23.23 -15.67 12.33
CA ASP A 220 -24.22 -15.00 13.17
C ASP A 220 -23.60 -13.86 13.98
N VAL A 221 -23.80 -12.63 13.50
CA VAL A 221 -23.31 -11.41 14.14
C VAL A 221 -24.05 -11.11 15.43
N THR A 222 -25.36 -11.40 15.49
CA THR A 222 -26.17 -11.17 16.71
C THR A 222 -25.77 -12.11 17.84
N ALA A 223 -25.41 -13.35 17.52
CA ALA A 223 -24.86 -14.29 18.52
C ALA A 223 -23.52 -13.79 19.07
N LYS A 224 -22.63 -13.28 18.21
CA LYS A 224 -21.36 -12.66 18.64
C LYS A 224 -21.61 -11.42 19.52
N ALA A 225 -22.60 -10.59 19.18
CA ALA A 225 -22.97 -9.42 19.97
C ALA A 225 -23.42 -9.83 21.38
N ARG A 226 -24.28 -10.86 21.51
CA ARG A 226 -24.73 -11.39 22.80
C ARG A 226 -23.59 -12.03 23.61
N ALA A 227 -22.59 -12.56 22.94
CA ALA A 227 -21.39 -13.12 23.58
C ALA A 227 -20.33 -12.06 23.95
N ASN A 228 -20.59 -10.77 23.76
CA ASN A 228 -19.65 -9.66 23.97
C ASN A 228 -18.36 -9.78 23.15
N GLN A 229 -18.46 -10.37 21.95
CA GLN A 229 -17.32 -10.56 21.05
C GLN A 229 -17.17 -9.46 19.99
N ILE A 230 -18.12 -8.51 20.00
CA ILE A 230 -18.09 -7.35 19.07
C ILE A 230 -17.61 -6.12 19.81
N ASP A 231 -16.83 -5.30 19.09
CA ASP A 231 -16.35 -4.02 19.60
C ASP A 231 -17.48 -3.00 19.77
N PRO A 232 -17.47 -2.16 20.80
CA PRO A 232 -18.42 -1.07 20.91
C PRO A 232 -18.23 -0.06 19.78
N ILE A 233 -19.31 0.28 19.10
CA ILE A 233 -19.30 1.16 17.92
C ILE A 233 -19.81 2.53 18.30
N PHE A 234 -18.96 3.53 18.11
CA PHE A 234 -19.24 4.93 18.42
C PHE A 234 -19.29 5.78 17.15
N GLY A 235 -19.99 6.91 17.21
CA GLY A 235 -19.98 7.95 16.18
C GLY A 235 -20.71 7.61 14.89
N ARG A 236 -21.51 6.52 14.88
CA ARG A 236 -22.32 6.07 13.73
C ARG A 236 -23.81 5.94 14.05
N ASP A 237 -24.27 6.63 15.07
CA ASP A 237 -25.66 6.54 15.56
C ASP A 237 -26.70 6.94 14.52
N ASN A 238 -26.39 7.93 13.69
CA ASN A 238 -27.30 8.42 12.67
C ASN A 238 -27.50 7.40 11.55
N GLU A 239 -26.41 6.80 11.08
CA GLU A 239 -26.44 5.79 10.02
C GLU A 239 -27.14 4.52 10.51
N ILE A 240 -26.88 4.08 11.75
CA ILE A 240 -27.59 2.93 12.35
C ILE A 240 -29.07 3.23 12.51
N ARG A 241 -29.46 4.44 12.93
CA ARG A 241 -30.84 4.85 13.02
C ARG A 241 -31.53 4.85 11.66
N GLN A 242 -30.87 5.37 10.61
CA GLN A 242 -31.39 5.32 9.24
C GLN A 242 -31.60 3.87 8.77
N MET A 243 -30.67 2.94 9.08
CA MET A 243 -30.86 1.52 8.77
C MET A 243 -32.10 0.95 9.47
N ILE A 244 -32.30 1.24 10.75
CA ILE A 244 -33.45 0.79 11.52
C ILE A 244 -34.75 1.35 10.91
N ASP A 245 -34.79 2.63 10.54
CA ASP A 245 -35.91 3.27 9.88
C ASP A 245 -36.24 2.60 8.54
N ILE A 246 -35.22 2.30 7.72
CA ILE A 246 -35.41 1.62 6.44
C ILE A 246 -35.94 0.21 6.65
N LEU A 247 -35.33 -0.56 7.56
CA LEU A 247 -35.79 -1.92 7.89
C LEU A 247 -37.21 -2.00 8.41
N SER A 248 -37.74 -0.92 9.01
CA SER A 248 -39.10 -0.83 9.53
C SER A 248 -40.16 -0.48 8.47
N ARG A 249 -39.73 -0.15 7.23
CA ARG A 249 -40.67 0.23 6.13
C ARG A 249 -41.34 -0.98 5.50
N ARG A 250 -42.49 -0.76 4.85
CA ARG A 250 -43.20 -1.80 4.07
C ARG A 250 -42.62 -2.01 2.68
N ARG A 251 -41.94 -1.01 2.09
CA ARG A 251 -41.32 -1.03 0.75
C ARG A 251 -39.99 -0.33 0.82
N LYS A 252 -39.07 -0.67 -0.08
CA LYS A 252 -37.69 -0.19 -0.04
C LYS A 252 -37.06 -0.40 1.35
N ASN A 253 -37.27 -1.57 1.92
CA ASN A 253 -36.91 -1.95 3.29
C ASN A 253 -35.56 -2.65 3.42
N ASN A 254 -34.75 -2.72 2.35
CA ASN A 254 -33.41 -3.23 2.38
C ASN A 254 -32.43 -2.05 2.31
N PRO A 255 -31.67 -1.77 3.36
CA PRO A 255 -30.63 -0.75 3.30
C PRO A 255 -29.45 -1.23 2.45
N ILE A 256 -28.88 -0.32 1.64
CA ILE A 256 -27.60 -0.51 0.98
C ILE A 256 -26.62 0.54 1.48
N LEU A 257 -25.54 0.08 2.11
CA LEU A 257 -24.48 0.90 2.65
C LEU A 257 -23.50 1.26 1.51
N VAL A 258 -23.44 2.53 1.17
CA VAL A 258 -22.60 3.02 0.07
C VAL A 258 -21.51 3.93 0.63
N GLY A 259 -20.27 3.56 0.42
CA GLY A 259 -19.11 4.32 0.90
C GLY A 259 -17.80 3.70 0.44
N GLU A 260 -16.71 4.46 0.53
CA GLU A 260 -15.39 4.00 0.15
C GLU A 260 -14.91 2.84 1.05
N PRO A 261 -13.93 2.02 0.60
CA PRO A 261 -13.32 1.00 1.46
C PRO A 261 -12.69 1.62 2.72
N GLY A 262 -12.84 0.96 3.86
CA GLY A 262 -12.25 1.42 5.13
C GLY A 262 -13.07 2.45 5.93
N VAL A 263 -14.25 2.90 5.44
CA VAL A 263 -15.11 3.84 6.20
C VAL A 263 -15.90 3.16 7.33
N GLY A 264 -15.84 1.84 7.46
CA GLY A 264 -16.51 1.08 8.52
C GLY A 264 -17.92 0.63 8.19
N LYS A 265 -18.22 0.25 6.94
CA LYS A 265 -19.55 -0.28 6.53
C LYS A 265 -19.94 -1.55 7.31
N THR A 266 -19.02 -2.49 7.48
CA THR A 266 -19.23 -3.73 8.24
C THR A 266 -19.49 -3.44 9.71
N ALA A 267 -18.75 -2.48 10.30
CA ALA A 267 -18.97 -2.03 11.67
C ALA A 267 -20.40 -1.49 11.92
N LEU A 268 -21.03 -0.85 10.95
CA LEU A 268 -22.41 -0.40 11.06
C LEU A 268 -23.39 -1.56 11.27
N VAL A 269 -23.16 -2.69 10.63
CA VAL A 269 -23.98 -3.90 10.77
C VAL A 269 -23.75 -4.54 12.13
N GLU A 270 -22.50 -4.54 12.60
CA GLU A 270 -22.14 -4.98 13.95
C GLU A 270 -22.81 -4.09 15.01
N GLY A 271 -22.84 -2.75 14.80
CA GLY A 271 -23.56 -1.81 15.66
C GLY A 271 -25.07 -2.03 15.70
N LEU A 272 -25.66 -2.38 14.57
CA LEU A 272 -27.06 -2.78 14.53
C LEU A 272 -27.29 -4.08 15.35
N ALA A 273 -26.41 -5.06 15.20
CA ALA A 273 -26.49 -6.32 15.96
C ALA A 273 -26.33 -6.09 17.47
N LEU A 274 -25.43 -5.18 17.89
CA LEU A 274 -25.31 -4.77 19.30
C LEU A 274 -26.61 -4.16 19.82
N ARG A 275 -27.23 -3.22 19.09
CA ARG A 275 -28.51 -2.63 19.49
C ARG A 275 -29.63 -3.65 19.55
N ILE A 276 -29.64 -4.64 18.67
CA ILE A 276 -30.62 -5.75 18.73
C ILE A 276 -30.39 -6.59 19.99
N ALA A 277 -29.12 -6.91 20.30
CA ALA A 277 -28.78 -7.68 21.48
C ALA A 277 -29.12 -6.97 22.79
N GLU A 278 -28.99 -5.64 22.84
CA GLU A 278 -29.38 -4.78 23.96
C GLU A 278 -30.86 -4.50 24.04
N GLY A 279 -31.64 -4.84 23.00
CA GLY A 279 -33.06 -4.57 22.91
C GLY A 279 -33.40 -3.11 22.53
N ASN A 280 -32.42 -2.29 22.14
CA ASN A 280 -32.53 -0.88 21.78
C ASN A 280 -33.01 -0.68 20.33
N VAL A 281 -33.97 -1.48 19.89
CA VAL A 281 -34.59 -1.45 18.56
C VAL A 281 -36.11 -1.62 18.67
N PRO A 282 -36.90 -1.24 17.64
CA PRO A 282 -38.34 -1.50 17.58
C PRO A 282 -38.66 -2.98 17.79
N ASP A 283 -39.86 -3.29 18.33
CA ASP A 283 -40.28 -4.66 18.66
C ASP A 283 -40.17 -5.61 17.45
N SER A 284 -40.39 -5.12 16.24
CA SER A 284 -40.28 -5.87 15.00
C SER A 284 -38.84 -6.36 14.66
N LEU A 285 -37.84 -5.80 15.32
CA LEU A 285 -36.42 -6.14 15.09
C LEU A 285 -35.78 -6.86 16.29
N LYS A 286 -36.42 -6.92 17.46
CA LYS A 286 -35.86 -7.52 18.67
C LYS A 286 -35.54 -9.02 18.54
N THR A 287 -36.33 -9.73 17.73
CA THR A 287 -36.20 -11.18 17.50
C THR A 287 -35.37 -11.52 16.26
N VAL A 288 -34.87 -10.50 15.55
CA VAL A 288 -34.12 -10.69 14.30
C VAL A 288 -32.71 -11.15 14.59
N SER A 289 -32.23 -12.16 13.85
CA SER A 289 -30.80 -12.57 13.79
C SER A 289 -30.15 -11.94 12.58
N VAL A 290 -29.08 -11.17 12.78
CA VAL A 290 -28.27 -10.60 11.71
C VAL A 290 -27.16 -11.59 11.37
N ARG A 291 -27.13 -12.03 10.11
CA ARG A 291 -26.12 -13.00 9.62
C ARG A 291 -25.37 -12.45 8.42
N THR A 292 -24.04 -12.51 8.47
CA THR A 292 -23.17 -12.13 7.35
C THR A 292 -22.99 -13.31 6.41
N LEU A 293 -23.27 -13.13 5.12
CA LEU A 293 -23.04 -14.11 4.08
C LEU A 293 -21.53 -14.19 3.75
N ASP A 294 -20.95 -15.37 3.87
CA ASP A 294 -19.56 -15.61 3.52
C ASP A 294 -19.46 -16.04 2.04
N LEU A 295 -19.07 -15.07 1.20
CA LEU A 295 -18.91 -15.30 -0.25
C LEU A 295 -17.72 -16.21 -0.57
N GLY A 296 -16.66 -16.14 0.25
CA GLY A 296 -15.49 -17.00 0.11
C GLY A 296 -15.85 -18.48 0.28
N LEU A 297 -16.59 -18.81 1.35
CA LEU A 297 -17.06 -20.17 1.60
C LEU A 297 -18.08 -20.66 0.57
N LEU A 298 -18.93 -19.77 0.03
CA LEU A 298 -19.85 -20.12 -1.05
C LEU A 298 -19.12 -20.46 -2.34
N GLN A 299 -18.03 -19.77 -2.64
CA GLN A 299 -17.22 -19.97 -3.85
C GLN A 299 -16.16 -21.08 -3.68
N ALA A 300 -15.65 -21.28 -2.46
CA ALA A 300 -14.62 -22.26 -2.18
C ALA A 300 -15.11 -23.68 -2.56
N GLY A 301 -14.37 -24.35 -3.47
CA GLY A 301 -14.70 -25.69 -3.93
C GLY A 301 -15.89 -25.79 -4.89
N ALA A 302 -16.53 -24.69 -5.30
CA ALA A 302 -17.60 -24.70 -6.30
C ALA A 302 -17.02 -24.81 -7.73
N GLY A 303 -16.26 -25.89 -7.99
CA GLY A 303 -15.60 -26.13 -9.29
C GLY A 303 -16.56 -26.57 -10.39
N VAL A 304 -17.80 -26.89 -10.06
CA VAL A 304 -18.83 -27.32 -11.03
C VAL A 304 -19.84 -26.17 -11.19
N LYS A 305 -20.10 -25.80 -12.44
CA LYS A 305 -21.12 -24.81 -12.78
C LYS A 305 -22.46 -25.20 -12.15
N GLY A 306 -23.02 -24.31 -11.34
CA GLY A 306 -24.29 -24.55 -10.63
C GLY A 306 -24.14 -24.89 -9.12
N GLU A 307 -22.96 -25.24 -8.63
CA GLU A 307 -22.80 -25.58 -7.21
C GLU A 307 -22.88 -24.35 -6.31
N PHE A 308 -22.25 -23.24 -6.71
CA PHE A 308 -22.38 -21.94 -6.04
C PHE A 308 -23.86 -21.49 -5.98
N GLU A 309 -24.56 -21.62 -7.10
CA GLU A 309 -25.99 -21.27 -7.22
C GLU A 309 -26.86 -22.13 -6.29
N GLN A 310 -26.58 -23.45 -6.23
CA GLN A 310 -27.30 -24.36 -5.36
C GLN A 310 -27.04 -24.04 -3.87
N ARG A 311 -25.78 -23.72 -3.50
CA ARG A 311 -25.43 -23.29 -2.12
C ARG A 311 -26.15 -22.02 -1.75
N LEU A 312 -26.13 -21.00 -2.63
CA LEU A 312 -26.84 -19.74 -2.41
C LEU A 312 -28.35 -19.96 -2.30
N LYS A 313 -28.93 -20.80 -3.15
CA LYS A 313 -30.34 -21.18 -3.09
C LYS A 313 -30.69 -21.85 -1.76
N ASN A 314 -29.86 -22.77 -1.30
CA ASN A 314 -30.06 -23.44 0.00
C ASN A 314 -30.02 -22.43 1.16
N VAL A 315 -29.11 -21.43 1.11
CA VAL A 315 -29.06 -20.35 2.12
C VAL A 315 -30.35 -19.51 2.08
N ILE A 316 -30.84 -19.11 0.89
CA ILE A 316 -32.06 -18.35 0.72
C ILE A 316 -33.26 -19.13 1.28
N GLU A 317 -33.39 -20.41 0.97
CA GLU A 317 -34.46 -21.28 1.47
C GLU A 317 -34.34 -21.45 2.99
N ALA A 318 -33.13 -21.61 3.54
CA ALA A 318 -32.90 -21.68 4.98
C ALA A 318 -33.33 -20.39 5.72
N VAL A 319 -33.01 -19.21 5.14
CA VAL A 319 -33.46 -17.92 5.68
C VAL A 319 -34.98 -17.80 5.69
N GLN A 320 -35.65 -18.25 4.61
CA GLN A 320 -37.10 -18.20 4.48
C GLN A 320 -37.81 -19.13 5.46
N GLN A 321 -37.25 -20.30 5.75
CA GLN A 321 -37.83 -21.33 6.63
C GLN A 321 -37.38 -21.19 8.08
N SER A 322 -36.49 -20.22 8.39
CA SER A 322 -35.98 -20.01 9.75
C SER A 322 -37.11 -19.64 10.71
N PRO A 323 -37.18 -20.26 11.92
CA PRO A 323 -38.18 -19.96 12.93
C PRO A 323 -38.09 -18.52 13.49
N SER A 324 -36.92 -17.93 13.45
CA SER A 324 -36.65 -16.54 13.79
C SER A 324 -36.36 -15.73 12.51
N PRO A 325 -36.83 -14.48 12.41
CA PRO A 325 -36.56 -13.64 11.25
C PRO A 325 -35.04 -13.42 11.09
N VAL A 326 -34.48 -13.73 9.91
CA VAL A 326 -33.08 -13.55 9.59
C VAL A 326 -32.91 -12.32 8.70
N LEU A 327 -31.93 -11.47 9.05
CA LEU A 327 -31.46 -10.34 8.24
C LEU A 327 -30.11 -10.69 7.67
N LEU A 328 -30.04 -10.87 6.36
CA LEU A 328 -28.80 -11.28 5.70
C LEU A 328 -27.96 -10.06 5.34
N PHE A 329 -26.74 -9.99 5.83
CA PHE A 329 -25.77 -8.99 5.41
C PHE A 329 -24.89 -9.53 4.29
N ILE A 330 -24.80 -8.78 3.20
CA ILE A 330 -23.98 -9.10 2.03
C ILE A 330 -22.95 -8.00 1.86
N ASP A 331 -21.74 -8.28 2.25
CA ASP A 331 -20.62 -7.37 1.98
C ASP A 331 -20.17 -7.51 0.51
N GLU A 332 -19.62 -6.46 -0.07
CA GLU A 332 -19.26 -6.42 -1.49
C GLU A 332 -20.37 -6.97 -2.42
N ALA A 333 -21.61 -6.55 -2.19
CA ALA A 333 -22.79 -7.09 -2.87
C ALA A 333 -22.72 -6.98 -4.41
N HIS A 334 -21.86 -6.10 -4.95
CA HIS A 334 -21.59 -5.98 -6.37
C HIS A 334 -20.98 -7.25 -6.97
N THR A 335 -20.26 -8.06 -6.18
CA THR A 335 -19.64 -9.32 -6.64
C THR A 335 -20.69 -10.37 -7.01
N ILE A 336 -21.82 -10.37 -6.31
CA ILE A 336 -22.96 -11.26 -6.61
C ILE A 336 -23.83 -10.70 -7.75
N ILE A 337 -24.01 -9.38 -7.78
CA ILE A 337 -24.97 -8.71 -8.67
C ILE A 337 -24.33 -8.33 -10.00
N GLY A 338 -23.01 -8.01 -10.00
CA GLY A 338 -22.28 -7.49 -11.15
C GLY A 338 -21.56 -8.55 -12.01
N ALA A 339 -21.46 -9.76 -11.55
CA ALA A 339 -20.67 -10.83 -12.20
C ALA A 339 -21.22 -11.33 -13.55
N GLY A 340 -22.19 -10.66 -14.14
CA GLY A 340 -22.84 -11.01 -15.40
C GLY A 340 -21.94 -11.05 -16.64
N ASN A 341 -20.65 -10.64 -16.54
CA ASN A 341 -19.66 -10.73 -17.62
C ASN A 341 -18.59 -11.79 -17.41
N GLN A 342 -18.59 -12.48 -16.27
CA GLN A 342 -17.73 -13.65 -16.03
C GLN A 342 -18.62 -14.89 -15.89
N ALA A 343 -18.21 -16.02 -16.46
CA ALA A 343 -18.96 -17.27 -16.45
C ALA A 343 -19.31 -17.70 -15.01
N GLY A 344 -20.58 -17.57 -14.60
CA GLY A 344 -21.11 -17.93 -13.28
C GLY A 344 -21.86 -16.85 -12.54
N GLY A 345 -21.65 -15.55 -12.83
CA GLY A 345 -22.22 -14.46 -12.03
C GLY A 345 -23.62 -14.00 -12.44
N ALA A 346 -24.05 -14.21 -13.68
CA ALA A 346 -25.38 -13.84 -14.14
C ALA A 346 -26.49 -14.62 -13.40
N ASP A 347 -26.17 -15.82 -12.93
CA ASP A 347 -27.15 -16.73 -12.36
C ASP A 347 -27.42 -16.42 -10.88
N ALA A 348 -26.43 -15.92 -10.11
CA ALA A 348 -26.62 -15.53 -8.72
C ALA A 348 -27.55 -14.30 -8.56
N ALA A 349 -27.37 -13.29 -9.42
CA ALA A 349 -28.27 -12.13 -9.45
C ALA A 349 -29.70 -12.53 -9.77
N ASN A 350 -29.89 -13.50 -10.66
CA ASN A 350 -31.21 -14.02 -11.05
C ASN A 350 -31.90 -14.80 -9.92
N LEU A 351 -31.16 -15.38 -8.98
CA LEU A 351 -31.72 -16.03 -7.79
C LEU A 351 -32.12 -15.02 -6.70
N LEU A 352 -31.30 -13.99 -6.47
CA LEU A 352 -31.56 -12.98 -5.44
C LEU A 352 -32.68 -12.01 -5.83
N LYS A 353 -32.73 -11.56 -7.09
CA LYS A 353 -33.75 -10.60 -7.56
C LYS A 353 -35.19 -11.02 -7.30
N PRO A 354 -35.62 -12.27 -7.60
CA PRO A 354 -36.99 -12.72 -7.31
C PRO A 354 -37.30 -12.79 -5.81
N ALA A 355 -36.38 -13.27 -4.97
CA ALA A 355 -36.55 -13.37 -3.53
C ALA A 355 -36.68 -11.98 -2.87
N LEU A 356 -35.83 -11.02 -3.30
CA LEU A 356 -35.95 -9.61 -2.90
C LEU A 356 -37.23 -8.97 -3.43
N ALA A 357 -37.66 -9.32 -4.65
CA ALA A 357 -38.86 -8.77 -5.27
C ALA A 357 -40.16 -9.20 -4.53
N ARG A 358 -40.22 -10.43 -4.06
CA ARG A 358 -41.35 -10.95 -3.29
C ARG A 358 -41.33 -10.52 -1.82
N GLY A 359 -40.21 -9.94 -1.34
CA GLY A 359 -40.02 -9.58 0.08
C GLY A 359 -39.77 -10.78 0.99
N GLU A 360 -39.38 -11.90 0.39
CA GLU A 360 -39.08 -13.16 1.07
C GLU A 360 -37.72 -13.13 1.75
N LEU A 361 -36.84 -12.24 1.27
CA LEU A 361 -35.48 -12.06 1.78
C LEU A 361 -35.31 -10.61 2.25
N ARG A 362 -34.93 -10.43 3.51
CA ARG A 362 -34.50 -9.14 4.07
C ARG A 362 -32.98 -9.08 4.07
N THR A 363 -32.43 -8.04 3.45
CA THR A 363 -30.99 -7.91 3.29
C THR A 363 -30.48 -6.52 3.63
N ILE A 364 -29.24 -6.48 4.15
CA ILE A 364 -28.38 -5.30 4.16
C ILE A 364 -27.28 -5.57 3.14
N ALA A 365 -27.08 -4.67 2.20
CA ALA A 365 -25.99 -4.76 1.23
C ALA A 365 -24.94 -3.70 1.55
N ALA A 366 -23.65 -3.98 1.24
CA ALA A 366 -22.59 -2.99 1.29
C ALA A 366 -21.83 -2.98 -0.04
N THR A 367 -21.45 -1.79 -0.51
CA THR A 367 -20.73 -1.61 -1.78
C THR A 367 -20.01 -0.25 -1.80
N THR A 368 -19.18 -0.02 -2.79
CA THR A 368 -18.57 1.29 -3.04
C THR A 368 -19.49 2.19 -3.87
N TRP A 369 -19.18 3.48 -3.95
CA TRP A 369 -19.98 4.44 -4.71
C TRP A 369 -19.99 4.16 -6.22
N SER A 370 -18.83 3.81 -6.78
CA SER A 370 -18.68 3.47 -8.19
C SER A 370 -19.49 2.23 -8.59
N GLU A 371 -19.44 1.19 -7.76
CA GLU A 371 -20.14 -0.06 -7.96
C GLU A 371 -21.65 0.08 -7.76
N TYR A 372 -22.08 0.90 -6.79
CA TYR A 372 -23.49 1.24 -6.62
C TYR A 372 -24.08 1.82 -7.90
N LYS A 373 -23.41 2.84 -8.48
CA LYS A 373 -23.83 3.44 -9.75
C LYS A 373 -23.83 2.48 -10.92
N GLN A 374 -22.86 1.59 -10.97
CA GLN A 374 -22.69 0.64 -12.07
C GLN A 374 -23.70 -0.49 -12.05
N TYR A 375 -24.01 -1.05 -10.87
CA TYR A 375 -24.74 -2.32 -10.74
C TYR A 375 -26.14 -2.17 -10.10
N PHE A 376 -26.34 -1.23 -9.20
CA PHE A 376 -27.60 -1.05 -8.48
C PHE A 376 -28.48 0.04 -9.09
N GLU A 377 -27.93 1.22 -9.34
CA GLU A 377 -28.69 2.37 -9.85
C GLU A 377 -29.23 2.13 -11.27
N ARG A 378 -28.50 1.35 -12.08
CA ARG A 378 -28.92 1.01 -13.45
C ARG A 378 -29.99 -0.09 -13.50
N ASP A 379 -30.17 -0.86 -12.45
CA ASP A 379 -31.14 -1.95 -12.38
C ASP A 379 -32.42 -1.49 -11.67
N ALA A 380 -33.46 -1.18 -12.44
CA ALA A 380 -34.73 -0.69 -11.93
C ALA A 380 -35.44 -1.65 -10.93
N ALA A 381 -35.13 -2.96 -10.96
CA ALA A 381 -35.67 -3.93 -10.03
C ALA A 381 -34.98 -3.82 -8.66
N LEU A 382 -33.69 -3.62 -8.62
CA LEU A 382 -32.91 -3.44 -7.40
C LEU A 382 -33.10 -2.04 -6.81
N GLU A 383 -33.09 -0.99 -7.61
CA GLU A 383 -33.33 0.39 -7.18
C GLU A 383 -34.65 0.56 -6.41
N ARG A 384 -35.70 -0.16 -6.83
CA ARG A 384 -37.02 -0.16 -6.14
C ARG A 384 -37.02 -0.93 -4.83
N ARG A 385 -36.00 -1.72 -4.52
CA ARG A 385 -35.94 -2.61 -3.33
C ARG A 385 -34.93 -2.15 -2.30
N PHE A 386 -33.87 -1.52 -2.74
CA PHE A 386 -32.84 -0.98 -1.87
C PHE A 386 -33.04 0.51 -1.60
N GLN A 387 -32.70 0.91 -0.39
CA GLN A 387 -32.61 2.32 0.01
C GLN A 387 -31.18 2.62 0.42
N MET A 388 -30.58 3.58 -0.24
CA MET A 388 -29.19 3.96 0.03
C MET A 388 -29.05 4.63 1.41
N VAL A 389 -28.02 4.20 2.14
CA VAL A 389 -27.45 4.84 3.31
C VAL A 389 -26.02 5.21 2.96
N LYS A 390 -25.76 6.51 2.88
CA LYS A 390 -24.41 7.02 2.57
C LYS A 390 -23.53 6.90 3.81
N VAL A 391 -22.35 6.30 3.65
CA VAL A 391 -21.36 6.13 4.72
C VAL A 391 -20.10 6.91 4.32
N ASP A 392 -20.02 8.12 4.83
CA ASP A 392 -18.88 9.00 4.57
C ASP A 392 -17.73 8.74 5.55
N GLU A 393 -16.52 9.16 5.15
CA GLU A 393 -15.38 9.18 6.06
C GLU A 393 -15.70 10.06 7.29
N PRO A 394 -15.49 9.56 8.53
CA PRO A 394 -15.79 10.34 9.71
C PRO A 394 -14.85 11.56 9.84
N ASP A 395 -15.34 12.63 10.46
CA ASP A 395 -14.50 13.75 10.89
C ASP A 395 -13.52 13.33 11.99
N ASP A 396 -12.52 14.17 12.29
CA ASP A 396 -11.46 13.84 13.26
C ASP A 396 -12.00 13.58 14.67
N ALA A 397 -13.04 14.30 15.07
CA ALA A 397 -13.66 14.13 16.38
C ALA A 397 -14.36 12.76 16.50
N LYS A 398 -15.13 12.38 15.48
CA LYS A 398 -15.80 11.08 15.43
C LYS A 398 -14.81 9.94 15.27
N ALA A 399 -13.79 10.10 14.41
CA ALA A 399 -12.75 9.10 14.25
C ALA A 399 -12.00 8.86 15.56
N SER A 400 -11.61 9.93 16.28
CA SER A 400 -10.98 9.82 17.60
C SER A 400 -11.87 9.13 18.63
N LEU A 401 -13.19 9.39 18.59
CA LEU A 401 -14.16 8.71 19.47
C LEU A 401 -14.23 7.21 19.15
N MET A 402 -14.25 6.83 17.88
CA MET A 402 -14.23 5.43 17.43
C MET A 402 -12.99 4.71 17.93
N LEU A 403 -11.80 5.32 17.75
CA LEU A 403 -10.53 4.72 18.19
C LEU A 403 -10.43 4.62 19.72
N ARG A 404 -10.97 5.59 20.48
CA ARG A 404 -11.07 5.49 21.94
C ARG A 404 -11.89 4.28 22.36
N GLY A 405 -12.93 3.95 21.64
CA GLY A 405 -13.73 2.73 21.88
C GLY A 405 -12.95 1.44 21.67
N LEU A 406 -12.02 1.43 20.71
CA LEU A 406 -11.18 0.27 20.39
C LEU A 406 -9.92 0.18 21.24
N LYS A 407 -9.47 1.29 21.84
CA LYS A 407 -8.20 1.42 22.60
C LYS A 407 -7.97 0.28 23.59
N GLY A 408 -9.00 -0.05 24.39
CA GLY A 408 -8.88 -1.06 25.45
C GLY A 408 -8.49 -2.44 24.92
N ARG A 409 -9.09 -2.87 23.79
CA ARG A 409 -8.80 -4.19 23.20
C ARG A 409 -7.42 -4.23 22.57
N TYR A 410 -7.00 -3.19 21.83
CA TYR A 410 -5.66 -3.14 21.27
C TYR A 410 -4.58 -3.06 22.35
N ALA A 411 -4.82 -2.27 23.39
CA ALA A 411 -3.92 -2.23 24.55
C ALA A 411 -3.78 -3.60 25.23
N GLN A 412 -4.88 -4.33 25.41
CA GLN A 412 -4.87 -5.67 25.97
C GLN A 412 -4.20 -6.69 25.03
N HIS A 413 -4.47 -6.61 23.73
CA HIS A 413 -3.89 -7.53 22.73
C HIS A 413 -2.36 -7.43 22.68
N HIS A 414 -1.82 -6.22 22.61
CA HIS A 414 -0.38 -6.01 22.56
C HIS A 414 0.30 -5.98 23.93
N GLY A 415 -0.47 -5.92 25.03
CA GLY A 415 0.06 -5.78 26.38
C GLY A 415 0.78 -4.46 26.63
N VAL A 416 0.39 -3.39 25.91
CA VAL A 416 0.98 -2.05 26.00
C VAL A 416 -0.09 -0.99 26.26
N HIS A 417 0.29 0.11 26.90
CA HIS A 417 -0.63 1.21 27.11
C HIS A 417 -0.63 2.15 25.90
N ILE A 418 -1.83 2.61 25.49
CA ILE A 418 -1.99 3.57 24.37
C ILE A 418 -2.41 4.91 24.98
N LEU A 419 -1.64 5.96 24.75
CA LEU A 419 -1.97 7.31 25.21
C LEU A 419 -3.12 7.91 24.37
N ASP A 420 -3.91 8.81 24.97
CA ASP A 420 -4.97 9.52 24.22
C ASP A 420 -4.39 10.47 23.16
N SER A 421 -3.21 11.02 23.42
CA SER A 421 -2.44 11.80 22.44
C SER A 421 -2.05 10.99 21.20
N ALA A 422 -1.74 9.69 21.37
CA ALA A 422 -1.46 8.80 20.26
C ALA A 422 -2.69 8.56 19.37
N ILE A 423 -3.89 8.46 19.97
CA ILE A 423 -5.15 8.34 19.22
C ILE A 423 -5.38 9.58 18.35
N THR A 424 -5.27 10.76 18.95
CA THR A 424 -5.42 12.02 18.24
C THR A 424 -4.39 12.15 17.12
N ALA A 425 -3.12 11.81 17.40
CA ALA A 425 -2.05 11.81 16.41
C ALA A 425 -2.31 10.78 15.29
N ALA A 426 -2.79 9.58 15.62
CA ALA A 426 -3.12 8.56 14.62
C ALA A 426 -4.19 9.04 13.65
N VAL A 427 -5.22 9.73 14.12
CA VAL A 427 -6.28 10.31 13.26
C VAL A 427 -5.73 11.45 12.41
N THR A 428 -5.09 12.45 13.02
CA THR A 428 -4.64 13.66 12.30
C THR A 428 -3.53 13.36 11.31
N LEU A 429 -2.52 12.60 11.72
CA LEU A 429 -1.38 12.26 10.86
C LEU A 429 -1.78 11.27 9.76
N SER A 430 -2.64 10.26 10.05
CA SER A 430 -3.10 9.35 9.01
C SER A 430 -3.97 10.05 7.96
N ARG A 431 -4.84 11.00 8.39
CA ARG A 431 -5.61 11.82 7.45
C ARG A 431 -4.71 12.60 6.51
N ARG A 432 -3.63 13.17 7.04
CA ARG A 432 -2.73 14.05 6.32
C ARG A 432 -1.75 13.28 5.40
N PHE A 433 -1.17 12.20 5.89
CA PHE A 433 -0.06 11.53 5.23
C PHE A 433 -0.40 10.17 4.62
N LEU A 434 -1.44 9.46 5.11
CA LEU A 434 -1.90 8.20 4.55
C LEU A 434 -3.08 8.43 3.61
N THR A 435 -2.77 8.77 2.38
CA THR A 435 -3.74 9.04 1.33
C THR A 435 -4.11 7.76 0.59
N GLY A 436 -5.33 7.64 0.12
CA GLY A 436 -5.82 6.45 -0.60
C GLY A 436 -6.51 5.41 0.29
N ARG A 437 -6.49 5.57 1.62
CA ARG A 437 -7.26 4.81 2.59
C ARG A 437 -8.15 5.75 3.39
N GLN A 438 -9.22 5.25 3.97
CA GLN A 438 -10.20 6.06 4.69
C GLN A 438 -10.12 5.85 6.20
N LEU A 439 -10.51 6.86 6.97
CA LEU A 439 -10.76 6.72 8.40
C LEU A 439 -12.07 5.93 8.64
N PRO A 440 -12.16 5.13 9.71
CA PRO A 440 -11.18 4.92 10.77
C PRO A 440 -10.09 3.89 10.46
N ASP A 441 -10.23 3.09 9.40
CA ASP A 441 -9.41 1.91 9.09
C ASP A 441 -7.89 2.22 9.11
N LYS A 442 -7.46 3.26 8.37
CA LYS A 442 -6.04 3.65 8.33
C LYS A 442 -5.45 4.04 9.68
N ALA A 443 -6.26 4.63 10.56
CA ALA A 443 -5.81 5.01 11.90
C ALA A 443 -5.81 3.83 12.88
N VAL A 444 -6.71 2.87 12.67
CA VAL A 444 -6.72 1.59 13.41
C VAL A 444 -5.48 0.79 13.08
N ASP A 445 -5.18 0.58 11.79
CA ASP A 445 -3.95 -0.12 11.34
C ASP A 445 -2.68 0.54 11.88
N LEU A 446 -2.68 1.88 11.94
CA LEU A 446 -1.56 2.65 12.45
C LEU A 446 -1.34 2.43 13.94
N LEU A 447 -2.41 2.41 14.75
CA LEU A 447 -2.34 2.13 16.18
C LEU A 447 -1.97 0.67 16.46
N ASP A 448 -2.49 -0.25 15.68
CA ASP A 448 -2.17 -1.68 15.76
C ASP A 448 -0.68 -1.91 15.50
N THR A 449 -0.15 -1.34 14.42
CA THR A 449 1.29 -1.42 14.07
C THR A 449 2.16 -0.73 15.14
N ALA A 450 1.75 0.44 15.64
CA ALA A 450 2.47 1.15 16.69
C ALA A 450 2.50 0.32 18.00
N GLY A 451 1.36 -0.30 18.36
CA GLY A 451 1.28 -1.20 19.51
C GLY A 451 2.20 -2.42 19.40
N ALA A 452 2.21 -3.05 18.23
CA ALA A 452 3.11 -4.17 17.93
C ALA A 452 4.60 -3.77 18.02
N ARG A 453 4.97 -2.58 17.50
CA ARG A 453 6.34 -2.06 17.57
C ARG A 453 6.78 -1.76 18.99
N VAL A 454 5.91 -1.12 19.79
CA VAL A 454 6.20 -0.85 21.19
C VAL A 454 6.43 -2.17 21.95
N ARG A 455 5.57 -3.16 21.74
CA ARG A 455 5.76 -4.49 22.32
C ARG A 455 7.09 -5.11 21.90
N MET A 456 7.39 -5.07 20.60
CA MET A 456 8.64 -5.60 20.06
C MET A 456 9.87 -4.89 20.63
N SER A 457 9.81 -3.55 20.81
CA SER A 457 10.91 -2.79 21.39
C SER A 457 11.23 -3.19 22.83
N ILE A 458 10.21 -3.59 23.62
CA ILE A 458 10.39 -4.07 25.00
C ILE A 458 11.02 -5.47 25.01
N ASP A 459 10.67 -6.34 24.06
CA ASP A 459 11.07 -7.74 24.03
C ASP A 459 12.38 -7.99 23.27
N THR A 460 12.80 -7.07 22.38
CA THR A 460 14.00 -7.23 21.52
C THR A 460 15.08 -6.20 21.83
N LEU A 461 16.29 -6.44 21.30
CA LEU A 461 17.37 -5.45 21.36
C LEU A 461 17.03 -4.23 20.51
N PRO A 462 17.36 -2.99 20.99
CA PRO A 462 17.18 -1.77 20.23
C PRO A 462 17.91 -1.79 18.89
N GLU A 463 17.31 -1.17 17.87
CA GLU A 463 17.84 -1.09 16.51
C GLU A 463 19.26 -0.51 16.48
N ALA A 464 19.51 0.57 17.23
CA ALA A 464 20.83 1.19 17.34
C ALA A 464 21.92 0.23 17.87
N LEU A 465 21.57 -0.65 18.81
CA LEU A 465 22.50 -1.70 19.27
C LEU A 465 22.70 -2.80 18.25
N MET A 466 21.65 -3.17 17.50
CA MET A 466 21.76 -4.15 16.42
C MET A 466 22.65 -3.63 15.28
N GLU A 467 22.51 -2.35 14.89
CA GLU A 467 23.35 -1.72 13.88
C GLU A 467 24.82 -1.69 14.30
N ILE A 468 25.14 -1.23 15.50
CA ILE A 468 26.53 -1.22 16.00
C ILE A 468 27.11 -2.63 16.06
N ASN A 469 26.34 -3.62 16.47
CA ASN A 469 26.78 -5.02 16.50
C ASN A 469 27.03 -5.56 15.08
N ALA A 470 26.21 -5.20 14.11
CA ALA A 470 26.40 -5.55 12.71
C ALA A 470 27.65 -4.88 12.12
N ASP A 471 27.85 -3.59 12.41
CA ASP A 471 29.05 -2.85 11.99
C ASP A 471 30.33 -3.44 12.58
N LEU A 472 30.31 -3.76 13.87
CA LEU A 472 31.45 -4.43 14.53
C LEU A 472 31.75 -5.79 13.92
N ALA A 473 30.72 -6.57 13.59
CA ALA A 473 30.88 -7.85 12.92
C ALA A 473 31.43 -7.70 11.52
N ALA A 474 30.97 -6.69 10.75
CA ALA A 474 31.47 -6.38 9.41
C ALA A 474 32.95 -5.98 9.45
N LEU A 475 33.34 -5.09 10.38
CA LEU A 475 34.74 -4.70 10.55
C LEU A 475 35.62 -5.86 11.00
N ALA A 476 35.13 -6.78 11.82
CA ALA A 476 35.88 -7.97 12.20
C ALA A 476 36.12 -8.90 11.01
N MET A 477 35.10 -9.08 10.13
CA MET A 477 35.26 -9.85 8.89
C MET A 477 36.25 -9.18 7.92
N GLU A 478 36.18 -7.85 7.75
CA GLU A 478 37.12 -7.08 6.93
C GLU A 478 38.55 -7.22 7.47
N GLN A 479 38.76 -7.07 8.76
CA GLN A 479 40.04 -7.27 9.42
C GLN A 479 40.61 -8.65 9.18
N GLN A 480 39.79 -9.69 9.38
CA GLN A 480 40.20 -11.08 9.18
C GLN A 480 40.58 -11.35 7.71
N ALA A 481 39.88 -10.81 6.75
CA ALA A 481 40.20 -10.96 5.33
C ALA A 481 41.53 -10.30 4.98
N ILE A 482 41.76 -9.08 5.48
CA ILE A 482 43.04 -8.38 5.25
C ILE A 482 44.21 -9.11 5.90
N GLU A 483 44.06 -9.60 7.13
CA GLU A 483 45.06 -10.40 7.83
C GLU A 483 45.40 -11.70 7.08
N GLN A 484 44.43 -12.37 6.49
CA GLN A 484 44.63 -13.56 5.65
C GLN A 484 45.39 -13.22 4.39
N ASP A 485 45.06 -12.12 3.71
CA ASP A 485 45.77 -11.66 2.51
C ASP A 485 47.22 -11.28 2.81
N LEU A 486 47.50 -10.67 3.95
CA LEU A 486 48.85 -10.35 4.40
C LEU A 486 49.70 -11.60 4.66
N LEU A 487 49.07 -12.70 5.12
CA LEU A 487 49.78 -13.98 5.30
C LEU A 487 50.12 -14.65 3.96
N LEU A 488 49.29 -14.43 2.93
CA LEU A 488 49.47 -15.05 1.61
C LEU A 488 50.36 -14.24 0.66
N LEU A 489 50.43 -12.91 0.83
CA LEU A 489 51.13 -11.98 -0.06
C LEU A 489 52.10 -11.10 0.72
N PRO A 490 53.34 -11.59 0.98
CA PRO A 490 54.37 -10.80 1.67
C PRO A 490 54.80 -9.61 0.80
N GLY A 491 54.48 -8.40 1.24
CA GLY A 491 54.81 -7.12 0.55
C GLY A 491 53.62 -6.18 0.36
N VAL A 492 52.40 -6.59 0.70
CA VAL A 492 51.23 -5.70 0.72
C VAL A 492 51.25 -4.89 2.02
N VAL A 493 51.17 -3.57 1.90
CA VAL A 493 51.04 -2.67 3.07
C VAL A 493 49.58 -2.52 3.43
N ALA A 494 49.17 -3.01 4.57
CA ALA A 494 47.78 -2.88 5.04
C ALA A 494 47.56 -1.50 5.65
N THR A 495 47.39 -0.49 4.83
CA THR A 495 47.04 0.89 5.28
C THR A 495 45.66 0.99 5.91
N ARG A 496 44.78 0.01 5.67
CA ARG A 496 43.39 -0.02 6.15
C ARG A 496 43.25 -0.52 7.60
N LEU A 497 44.21 -1.36 8.08
CA LEU A 497 44.10 -1.93 9.46
C LEU A 497 44.05 -0.87 10.57
N PRO A 498 44.87 0.20 10.59
CA PRO A 498 44.80 1.23 11.62
C PRO A 498 43.46 2.00 11.62
N GLU A 499 42.85 2.15 10.44
CA GLU A 499 41.55 2.81 10.31
C GLU A 499 40.43 1.91 10.86
N ILE A 500 40.50 0.60 10.59
CA ILE A 500 39.56 -0.41 11.15
C ILE A 500 39.67 -0.42 12.68
N ASP A 501 40.92 -0.48 13.22
CA ASP A 501 41.14 -0.50 14.66
C ASP A 501 40.60 0.76 15.34
N LYS A 502 40.81 1.93 14.75
CA LYS A 502 40.29 3.21 15.23
C LYS A 502 38.74 3.20 15.21
N ARG A 503 38.15 2.82 14.08
CA ARG A 503 36.68 2.81 13.92
C ARG A 503 36.04 1.78 14.87
N ARG A 504 36.68 0.61 15.05
CA ARG A 504 36.24 -0.42 15.99
C ARG A 504 36.28 0.09 17.43
N ALA A 505 37.35 0.81 17.83
CA ALA A 505 37.44 1.37 19.17
C ALA A 505 36.33 2.42 19.43
N GLU A 506 36.02 3.27 18.46
CA GLU A 506 34.91 4.23 18.52
C GLU A 506 33.56 3.50 18.70
N LEU A 507 33.30 2.47 17.89
CA LEU A 507 32.05 1.70 17.94
C LEU A 507 31.92 0.90 19.25
N VAL A 508 32.99 0.33 19.81
CA VAL A 508 32.97 -0.36 21.10
C VAL A 508 32.61 0.59 22.25
N VAL A 509 33.12 1.83 22.24
CA VAL A 509 32.75 2.84 23.24
C VAL A 509 31.26 3.19 23.09
N GLY A 510 30.78 3.40 21.86
CA GLY A 510 29.36 3.64 21.59
C GLY A 510 28.47 2.47 22.00
N GLN A 511 28.87 1.23 21.73
CA GLN A 511 28.17 0.03 22.16
C GLN A 511 28.00 -0.02 23.67
N GLN A 512 29.09 0.18 24.42
CA GLN A 512 29.06 0.16 25.88
C GLN A 512 28.12 1.23 26.47
N GLN A 513 28.11 2.44 25.90
CA GLN A 513 27.21 3.50 26.33
C GLN A 513 25.75 3.14 26.08
N LEU A 514 25.45 2.62 24.89
CA LEU A 514 24.08 2.21 24.53
C LEU A 514 23.61 0.98 25.34
N GLU A 515 24.50 0.03 25.64
CA GLU A 515 24.18 -1.13 26.48
C GLU A 515 23.87 -0.70 27.93
N GLN A 516 24.60 0.25 28.48
CA GLN A 516 24.32 0.81 29.80
C GLN A 516 22.96 1.52 29.82
N GLN A 517 22.71 2.36 28.83
CA GLN A 517 21.43 3.06 28.69
C GLN A 517 20.28 2.06 28.54
N TYR A 518 20.40 1.07 27.65
CA TYR A 518 19.38 0.05 27.43
C TYR A 518 19.07 -0.74 28.71
N THR A 519 20.10 -1.15 29.47
CA THR A 519 19.93 -1.91 30.69
C THR A 519 19.14 -1.10 31.72
N GLU A 520 19.42 0.18 31.85
CA GLU A 520 18.75 1.06 32.81
C GLU A 520 17.32 1.42 32.37
N GLU A 521 17.12 1.72 31.07
CA GLU A 521 15.78 1.92 30.50
C GLU A 521 14.91 0.66 30.69
N LYS A 522 15.45 -0.52 30.46
CA LYS A 522 14.74 -1.79 30.63
C LYS A 522 14.36 -2.05 32.08
N ARG A 523 15.28 -1.75 33.02
CA ARG A 523 15.03 -1.85 34.45
C ARG A 523 13.86 -0.97 34.90
N LEU A 524 13.91 0.32 34.48
CA LEU A 524 12.88 1.29 34.81
C LEU A 524 11.54 0.96 34.14
N THR A 525 11.56 0.52 32.89
CA THR A 525 10.36 0.11 32.14
C THR A 525 9.65 -1.04 32.88
N THR A 526 10.40 -2.04 33.33
CA THR A 526 9.83 -3.18 34.11
C THR A 526 9.20 -2.69 35.42
N LEU A 527 9.90 -1.82 36.15
CA LEU A 527 9.38 -1.24 37.42
C LEU A 527 8.10 -0.41 37.18
N ILE A 528 8.03 0.35 36.07
CA ILE A 528 6.85 1.15 35.72
C ILE A 528 5.68 0.25 35.36
N ILE A 529 5.90 -0.83 34.60
CA ILE A 529 4.86 -1.80 34.25
C ILE A 529 4.29 -2.44 35.51
N ASP A 530 5.15 -2.86 36.44
CA ASP A 530 4.74 -3.46 37.69
C ASP A 530 4.00 -2.45 38.60
N ALA A 531 4.51 -1.21 38.68
CA ALA A 531 3.88 -0.15 39.48
C ALA A 531 2.50 0.28 38.94
N ARG A 532 2.23 0.11 37.63
CA ARG A 532 0.93 0.40 37.02
C ARG A 532 -0.16 -0.59 37.43
N GLN A 533 0.21 -1.79 37.91
CA GLN A 533 -0.75 -2.76 38.42
C GLN A 533 -1.29 -2.35 39.82
N ASP A 534 -0.58 -1.48 40.52
CA ASP A 534 -0.94 -1.03 41.86
C ASP A 534 -1.26 0.46 41.89
N ILE A 535 -2.54 0.80 41.71
CA ILE A 535 -3.05 2.20 41.56
C ILE A 535 -2.76 3.08 42.82
N ALA A 536 -2.40 2.49 43.95
CA ALA A 536 -2.14 3.21 45.19
C ALA A 536 -0.83 4.05 45.18
N ASN A 537 0.07 3.89 44.18
CA ASN A 537 1.42 4.46 44.18
C ASN A 537 1.66 5.50 43.09
N ALA A 538 0.68 6.39 42.78
CA ALA A 538 0.79 7.39 41.73
C ALA A 538 2.04 8.32 41.86
N ALA A 539 2.45 8.65 43.08
CA ALA A 539 3.66 9.48 43.30
C ALA A 539 4.95 8.74 42.95
N HIS A 540 5.03 7.44 43.24
CA HIS A 540 6.17 6.58 42.89
C HIS A 540 6.26 6.37 41.36
N LEU A 541 5.10 6.19 40.72
CA LEU A 541 5.00 6.05 39.27
C LEU A 541 5.51 7.31 38.57
N ALA A 542 5.09 8.50 39.06
CA ALA A 542 5.55 9.77 38.49
C ALA A 542 7.07 9.96 38.61
N MET A 543 7.65 9.52 39.73
CA MET A 543 9.10 9.58 39.96
C MET A 543 9.85 8.67 38.97
N LEU A 544 9.40 7.42 38.80
CA LEU A 544 10.00 6.47 37.85
C LEU A 544 9.89 6.96 36.41
N GLN A 545 8.76 7.56 36.04
CA GLN A 545 8.58 8.13 34.69
C GLN A 545 9.50 9.36 34.47
N ALA A 546 9.70 10.20 35.47
CA ALA A 546 10.63 11.32 35.38
C ALA A 546 12.09 10.84 35.24
N GLU A 547 12.48 9.79 36.00
CA GLU A 547 13.81 9.18 35.90
C GLU A 547 14.04 8.54 34.52
N LEU A 548 13.06 7.81 33.99
CA LEU A 548 13.11 7.26 32.64
C LEU A 548 13.27 8.34 31.60
N SER A 549 12.48 9.41 31.67
CA SER A 549 12.56 10.53 30.72
C SER A 549 13.92 11.24 30.77
N GLN A 550 14.56 11.33 31.95
CA GLN A 550 15.88 11.90 32.11
C GLN A 550 16.97 11.05 31.43
N ILE A 551 16.88 9.73 31.53
CA ILE A 551 17.83 8.80 30.90
C ILE A 551 17.64 8.77 29.39
N GLN A 552 16.41 8.76 28.93
CA GLN A 552 16.05 8.71 27.50
C GLN A 552 16.44 9.99 26.73
N GLY A 553 16.36 11.14 27.38
CA GLY A 553 16.66 12.43 26.75
C GLY A 553 15.93 12.60 25.41
N ASN A 554 16.70 12.89 24.34
CA ASN A 554 16.17 13.08 22.98
C ASN A 554 16.15 11.79 22.13
N ALA A 555 16.78 10.72 22.60
CA ALA A 555 16.93 9.45 21.85
C ALA A 555 16.57 8.23 22.71
N PRO A 556 15.28 7.97 22.98
CA PRO A 556 14.84 6.80 23.72
C PRO A 556 15.18 5.53 22.95
N LEU A 557 15.72 4.54 23.66
CA LEU A 557 15.99 3.19 23.12
C LEU A 557 14.77 2.29 23.22
N LEU A 558 13.95 2.47 24.27
CA LEU A 558 12.73 1.71 24.51
C LEU A 558 11.52 2.64 24.52
N SER A 559 10.43 2.19 23.92
CA SER A 559 9.12 2.85 24.01
C SER A 559 8.26 2.09 25.00
N LEU A 560 7.84 2.75 26.09
CA LEU A 560 6.98 2.16 27.12
C LEU A 560 5.51 2.13 26.69
N ASP A 561 5.07 3.19 26.05
CA ASP A 561 3.68 3.44 25.66
C ASP A 561 3.59 3.76 24.16
N VAL A 562 2.42 3.54 23.60
CA VAL A 562 2.10 4.08 22.27
C VAL A 562 1.80 5.58 22.44
N ASP A 563 2.69 6.41 21.95
CA ASP A 563 2.64 7.87 22.03
C ASP A 563 2.62 8.51 20.62
N VAL A 564 2.65 9.84 20.57
CA VAL A 564 2.68 10.60 19.32
C VAL A 564 3.91 10.23 18.47
N ARG A 565 5.06 10.04 19.11
CA ARG A 565 6.33 9.76 18.44
C ARG A 565 6.32 8.36 17.80
N THR A 566 5.84 7.35 18.51
CA THR A 566 5.73 5.98 17.96
C THR A 566 4.79 5.93 16.76
N VAL A 567 3.65 6.62 16.84
CA VAL A 567 2.71 6.76 15.71
C VAL A 567 3.36 7.47 14.53
N ALA A 568 4.06 8.58 14.78
CA ALA A 568 4.77 9.33 13.75
C ALA A 568 5.89 8.51 13.10
N THR A 569 6.62 7.70 13.87
CA THR A 569 7.68 6.81 13.36
C THR A 569 7.11 5.79 12.36
N VAL A 570 5.96 5.17 12.68
CA VAL A 570 5.30 4.25 11.75
C VAL A 570 4.93 4.94 10.44
N ILE A 571 4.40 6.16 10.51
CA ILE A 571 4.06 6.95 9.31
C ILE A 571 5.31 7.32 8.52
N ALA A 572 6.40 7.72 9.21
CA ALA A 572 7.68 8.04 8.57
C ALA A 572 8.17 6.87 7.70
N ASP A 573 8.12 5.66 8.25
CA ASP A 573 8.54 4.45 7.54
C ASP A 573 7.63 4.11 6.36
N TRP A 574 6.31 4.25 6.52
CA TRP A 574 5.36 3.94 5.45
C TRP A 574 5.37 4.95 4.30
N THR A 575 5.63 6.23 4.62
CA THR A 575 5.53 7.33 3.64
C THR A 575 6.88 7.84 3.15
N GLY A 576 7.94 7.59 3.92
CA GLY A 576 9.27 8.17 3.70
C GLY A 576 9.37 9.66 4.08
N VAL A 577 8.36 10.20 4.78
CA VAL A 577 8.39 11.57 5.32
C VAL A 577 9.29 11.60 6.55
N PRO A 578 10.25 12.53 6.66
CA PRO A 578 11.13 12.59 7.82
C PRO A 578 10.35 12.75 9.14
N LEU A 579 10.74 12.02 10.18
CA LEU A 579 10.09 12.05 11.50
C LEU A 579 10.08 13.47 12.09
N SER A 580 11.15 14.24 11.88
CA SER A 580 11.24 15.64 12.31
C SER A 580 10.14 16.52 11.71
N SER A 581 9.74 16.28 10.47
CA SER A 581 8.65 17.00 9.80
C SER A 581 7.27 16.61 10.33
N LEU A 582 7.10 15.34 10.79
CA LEU A 582 5.83 14.86 11.36
C LEU A 582 5.59 15.36 12.79
N LEU A 583 6.64 15.61 13.55
CA LEU A 583 6.59 16.04 14.95
C LEU A 583 6.68 17.56 15.13
N LYS A 584 6.88 18.33 14.06
CA LYS A 584 6.91 19.80 14.12
C LYS A 584 5.57 20.38 14.56
N ASP A 585 5.64 21.43 15.36
CA ASP A 585 4.47 22.23 15.73
C ASP A 585 4.07 23.13 14.55
N GLU A 586 2.99 22.77 13.86
CA GLU A 586 2.45 23.55 12.73
C GLU A 586 2.22 25.02 13.05
N GLN A 587 1.87 25.34 14.29
CA GLN A 587 1.57 26.72 14.68
C GLN A 587 2.85 27.55 14.72
N THR A 588 3.93 27.00 15.26
CA THR A 588 5.24 27.65 15.34
C THR A 588 5.85 27.81 13.95
N ASP A 589 5.77 26.78 13.10
CA ASP A 589 6.28 26.83 11.72
C ASP A 589 5.52 27.87 10.87
N LEU A 590 4.20 27.98 11.04
CA LEU A 590 3.39 28.99 10.34
C LEU A 590 3.71 30.42 10.79
N LEU A 591 4.06 30.61 12.07
CA LEU A 591 4.47 31.95 12.58
C LEU A 591 5.81 32.38 11.99
N GLN A 592 6.69 31.46 11.65
CA GLN A 592 8.00 31.70 11.08
C GLN A 592 8.11 31.37 9.59
N LEU A 593 6.97 31.18 8.90
CA LEU A 593 6.93 30.70 7.52
C LEU A 593 7.75 31.55 6.57
N GLU A 594 7.64 32.90 6.64
CA GLU A 594 8.43 33.80 5.80
C GLU A 594 9.94 33.64 6.02
N ASN A 595 10.39 33.44 7.25
CA ASN A 595 11.81 33.23 7.55
C ASN A 595 12.30 31.90 6.96
N HIS A 596 11.51 30.84 7.10
CA HIS A 596 11.84 29.54 6.51
C HIS A 596 11.89 29.58 4.98
N LEU A 597 10.96 30.29 4.35
CA LEU A 597 10.97 30.46 2.88
C LEU A 597 12.17 31.31 2.44
N ALA A 598 12.51 32.37 3.17
CA ALA A 598 13.64 33.26 2.87
C ALA A 598 15.00 32.56 2.92
N THR A 599 15.13 31.44 3.66
CA THR A 599 16.36 30.64 3.66
C THR A 599 16.66 29.98 2.32
N ARG A 600 15.62 29.74 1.49
CA ARG A 600 15.74 29.10 0.17
C ARG A 600 15.48 30.08 -0.98
N VAL A 601 14.58 31.03 -0.80
CA VAL A 601 14.17 32.01 -1.81
C VAL A 601 14.69 33.38 -1.42
N VAL A 602 15.77 33.81 -2.03
CA VAL A 602 16.49 35.03 -1.72
C VAL A 602 15.98 36.20 -2.56
N GLY A 603 15.86 37.39 -1.98
CA GLY A 603 15.54 38.63 -2.70
C GLY A 603 14.06 38.85 -3.02
N GLN A 604 13.14 38.09 -2.40
CA GLN A 604 11.69 38.18 -2.66
C GLN A 604 10.88 38.41 -1.36
N ASP A 605 11.46 39.07 -0.37
CA ASP A 605 10.91 39.17 1.01
C ASP A 605 9.46 39.67 1.03
N ALA A 606 9.13 40.73 0.26
CA ALA A 606 7.77 41.28 0.19
C ALA A 606 6.73 40.25 -0.29
N ALA A 607 7.04 39.51 -1.33
CA ALA A 607 6.15 38.48 -1.88
C ALA A 607 5.98 37.30 -0.89
N LEU A 608 7.06 36.92 -0.19
CA LEU A 608 7.02 35.86 0.81
C LEU A 608 6.20 36.22 2.04
N VAL A 609 6.30 37.48 2.51
CA VAL A 609 5.49 38.01 3.63
C VAL A 609 4.01 38.01 3.28
N ASP A 610 3.62 38.50 2.09
CA ASP A 610 2.23 38.53 1.63
C ASP A 610 1.66 37.11 1.52
N MET A 611 2.46 36.15 1.01
CA MET A 611 2.11 34.74 0.91
C MET A 611 1.89 34.13 2.30
N ALA A 612 2.82 34.35 3.23
CA ALA A 612 2.75 33.82 4.59
C ALA A 612 1.54 34.39 5.36
N GLN A 613 1.22 35.68 5.20
CA GLN A 613 0.05 36.31 5.82
C GLN A 613 -1.24 35.65 5.33
N ARG A 614 -1.37 35.40 4.03
CA ARG A 614 -2.55 34.75 3.44
C ARG A 614 -2.72 33.32 3.93
N LEU A 615 -1.64 32.56 3.99
CA LEU A 615 -1.66 31.18 4.47
C LEU A 615 -1.99 31.10 5.97
N ARG A 616 -1.47 32.01 6.79
CA ARG A 616 -1.85 32.15 8.20
C ARG A 616 -3.34 32.44 8.39
N ALA A 617 -3.89 33.38 7.61
CA ALA A 617 -5.31 33.71 7.66
C ALA A 617 -6.20 32.53 7.25
N ALA A 618 -5.78 31.74 6.28
CA ALA A 618 -6.50 30.53 5.87
C ALA A 618 -6.47 29.43 6.95
N LYS A 619 -5.32 29.17 7.54
CA LYS A 619 -5.15 28.15 8.59
C LYS A 619 -5.87 28.49 9.90
N THR A 620 -6.04 29.76 10.22
CA THR A 620 -6.80 30.23 11.40
C THR A 620 -8.31 30.28 11.19
N GLY A 621 -8.79 29.87 10.00
CA GLY A 621 -10.23 29.88 9.68
C GLY A 621 -10.85 31.27 9.50
N LEU A 622 -10.02 32.32 9.35
CA LEU A 622 -10.46 33.69 9.12
C LEU A 622 -10.86 33.98 7.66
N THR A 623 -10.58 33.03 6.75
CA THR A 623 -10.99 33.10 5.34
C THR A 623 -12.12 32.10 5.07
N SER A 624 -12.77 32.20 3.89
CA SER A 624 -13.84 31.28 3.51
C SER A 624 -13.31 29.83 3.45
N GLU A 625 -14.02 28.90 4.11
CA GLU A 625 -13.66 27.47 4.19
C GLU A 625 -13.84 26.70 2.87
N ASN A 626 -14.34 27.35 1.83
CA ASN A 626 -14.78 26.69 0.60
C ASN A 626 -13.71 26.59 -0.50
N GLY A 627 -12.53 27.19 -0.33
CA GLY A 627 -11.46 27.19 -1.33
C GLY A 627 -10.17 26.53 -0.86
N PRO A 628 -9.14 26.44 -1.73
CA PRO A 628 -7.79 26.04 -1.33
C PRO A 628 -7.22 26.92 -0.22
N LEU A 629 -6.21 26.43 0.53
CA LEU A 629 -5.51 27.19 1.58
C LEU A 629 -4.94 28.52 1.04
N GLY A 630 -4.50 28.54 -0.21
CA GLY A 630 -4.03 29.73 -0.90
C GLY A 630 -3.95 29.48 -2.41
N VAL A 631 -4.26 30.51 -3.17
CA VAL A 631 -4.08 30.52 -4.64
C VAL A 631 -3.23 31.73 -4.99
N PHE A 632 -2.04 31.49 -5.49
CA PHE A 632 -1.05 32.51 -5.77
C PHE A 632 -0.63 32.49 -7.25
N LEU A 633 -0.52 33.66 -7.85
CA LEU A 633 0.10 33.83 -9.14
C LEU A 633 1.44 34.58 -8.97
N LEU A 634 2.55 33.91 -9.24
CA LEU A 634 3.90 34.46 -9.15
C LEU A 634 4.27 35.02 -10.54
N VAL A 635 4.38 36.33 -10.63
CA VAL A 635 4.69 37.02 -11.89
C VAL A 635 6.06 37.67 -11.80
N GLY A 636 6.90 37.47 -12.80
CA GLY A 636 8.24 38.05 -12.86
C GLY A 636 9.15 37.36 -13.87
N PRO A 637 10.37 37.87 -14.07
CA PRO A 637 11.32 37.32 -15.03
C PRO A 637 11.72 35.86 -14.73
N SER A 638 12.37 35.24 -15.68
CA SER A 638 12.86 33.86 -15.48
C SER A 638 14.01 33.80 -14.48
N GLY A 639 14.10 32.75 -13.70
CA GLY A 639 15.23 32.51 -12.80
C GLY A 639 15.23 33.31 -11.50
N VAL A 640 14.11 33.94 -11.09
CA VAL A 640 13.99 34.72 -9.85
C VAL A 640 13.47 33.93 -8.64
N GLY A 641 13.32 32.62 -8.74
CA GLY A 641 12.94 31.75 -7.62
C GLY A 641 11.46 31.34 -7.55
N LYS A 642 10.64 31.56 -8.58
CA LYS A 642 9.21 31.21 -8.58
C LYS A 642 8.97 29.71 -8.31
N THR A 643 9.65 28.84 -9.02
CA THR A 643 9.54 27.37 -8.84
C THR A 643 10.15 26.93 -7.52
N GLU A 644 11.25 27.55 -7.08
CA GLU A 644 11.88 27.27 -5.79
C GLU A 644 10.95 27.62 -4.61
N THR A 645 10.12 28.64 -4.75
CA THR A 645 9.10 28.97 -3.75
C THR A 645 8.08 27.83 -3.57
N ALA A 646 7.64 27.21 -4.66
CA ALA A 646 6.72 26.09 -4.57
C ALA A 646 7.37 24.86 -3.90
N LEU A 647 8.67 24.62 -4.18
CA LEU A 647 9.44 23.56 -3.52
C LEU A 647 9.62 23.85 -2.02
N ALA A 648 9.99 25.09 -1.68
CA ALA A 648 10.15 25.51 -0.28
C ALA A 648 8.83 25.43 0.50
N LEU A 649 7.69 25.78 -0.11
CA LEU A 649 6.37 25.63 0.48
C LEU A 649 6.01 24.15 0.72
N ALA A 650 6.28 23.28 -0.25
CA ALA A 650 5.99 21.86 -0.11
C ALA A 650 6.81 21.24 1.02
N ASP A 651 8.08 21.61 1.14
CA ASP A 651 8.97 21.16 2.21
C ASP A 651 8.52 21.66 3.59
N THR A 652 8.21 22.94 3.71
CA THR A 652 7.87 23.58 5.00
C THR A 652 6.46 23.19 5.48
N LEU A 653 5.44 23.24 4.61
CA LEU A 653 4.04 23.03 5.01
C LEU A 653 3.61 21.56 5.00
N PHE A 654 4.18 20.77 4.11
CA PHE A 654 3.70 19.39 3.84
C PHE A 654 4.77 18.32 4.02
N GLY A 655 5.90 18.67 4.64
CA GLY A 655 6.89 17.72 5.13
C GLY A 655 7.78 17.09 4.06
N GLY A 656 7.97 17.74 2.91
CA GLY A 656 8.94 17.34 1.91
C GLY A 656 8.58 17.75 0.48
N GLU A 657 9.60 17.85 -0.37
CA GLU A 657 9.47 18.21 -1.80
C GLU A 657 8.61 17.21 -2.59
N LYS A 658 8.47 15.96 -2.10
CA LYS A 658 7.58 14.95 -2.70
C LYS A 658 6.10 15.35 -2.65
N SER A 659 5.72 16.30 -1.79
CA SER A 659 4.37 16.86 -1.70
C SER A 659 4.09 17.94 -2.76
N LEU A 660 5.04 18.21 -3.65
CA LEU A 660 4.84 19.08 -4.82
C LEU A 660 4.26 18.28 -5.98
N ILE A 661 3.16 18.77 -6.54
CA ILE A 661 2.54 18.29 -7.79
C ILE A 661 2.82 19.35 -8.86
N THR A 662 3.66 19.04 -9.81
CA THR A 662 4.03 19.97 -10.88
C THR A 662 3.29 19.64 -12.17
N ILE A 663 2.59 20.60 -12.71
CA ILE A 663 1.91 20.55 -14.02
C ILE A 663 2.50 21.66 -14.89
N ASN A 664 3.14 21.27 -15.99
CA ASN A 664 3.64 22.22 -16.98
C ASN A 664 2.51 22.62 -17.92
N MET A 665 2.03 23.85 -17.78
CA MET A 665 0.89 24.35 -18.55
C MET A 665 1.19 24.57 -20.02
N SER A 666 2.47 24.58 -20.41
CA SER A 666 2.86 24.65 -21.82
C SER A 666 2.48 23.40 -22.65
N GLU A 667 2.20 22.27 -21.97
CA GLU A 667 1.69 21.05 -22.62
C GLU A 667 0.19 21.12 -22.93
N TYR A 668 -0.53 22.09 -22.38
CA TYR A 668 -2.00 22.23 -22.44
C TYR A 668 -2.44 23.46 -23.26
N GLN A 669 -1.88 23.62 -24.46
CA GLN A 669 -2.17 24.73 -25.35
C GLN A 669 -3.47 24.56 -26.14
N GLU A 670 -4.06 23.38 -26.13
CA GLU A 670 -5.25 23.07 -26.92
C GLU A 670 -6.44 22.71 -26.02
N ALA A 671 -7.67 23.06 -26.42
CA ALA A 671 -8.88 22.88 -25.64
C ALA A 671 -9.16 21.40 -25.29
N HIS A 672 -8.78 20.44 -26.14
CA HIS A 672 -9.05 19.03 -25.92
C HIS A 672 -8.16 18.42 -24.82
N THR A 673 -7.06 19.05 -24.45
CA THR A 673 -6.14 18.57 -23.40
C THR A 673 -6.72 18.68 -21.99
N VAL A 674 -7.86 19.36 -21.80
CA VAL A 674 -8.62 19.41 -20.54
C VAL A 674 -8.92 18.00 -20.02
N SER A 675 -9.22 17.05 -20.91
CA SER A 675 -9.49 15.67 -20.55
C SER A 675 -8.28 14.93 -19.93
N GLN A 676 -7.06 15.33 -20.26
CA GLN A 676 -5.85 14.75 -19.65
C GLN A 676 -5.67 15.18 -18.19
N LEU A 677 -6.05 16.42 -17.86
CA LEU A 677 -5.97 16.93 -16.48
C LEU A 677 -7.07 16.36 -15.59
N LYS A 678 -8.29 16.31 -16.12
CA LYS A 678 -9.50 15.95 -15.38
C LYS A 678 -9.85 14.46 -15.46
N GLY A 679 -9.41 13.76 -16.52
CA GLY A 679 -9.87 12.43 -16.90
C GLY A 679 -10.95 12.47 -17.99
N SER A 680 -11.01 11.43 -18.82
CA SER A 680 -11.96 11.32 -19.92
C SER A 680 -13.34 10.86 -19.43
N PRO A 681 -14.44 11.49 -19.87
CA PRO A 681 -15.78 11.03 -19.54
C PRO A 681 -16.12 9.69 -20.22
N PRO A 682 -17.19 9.00 -19.75
CA PRO A 682 -17.62 7.72 -20.33
C PRO A 682 -17.86 7.81 -21.83
N GLY A 683 -17.30 6.86 -22.57
CA GLY A 683 -17.43 6.77 -24.04
C GLY A 683 -16.30 7.41 -24.85
N TYR A 684 -15.34 8.07 -24.21
CA TYR A 684 -14.15 8.62 -24.87
C TYR A 684 -12.91 7.75 -24.65
N VAL A 685 -11.94 7.85 -25.54
CA VAL A 685 -10.64 7.16 -25.45
C VAL A 685 -9.94 7.62 -24.17
N GLY A 686 -9.46 6.67 -23.36
CA GLY A 686 -8.85 6.97 -22.05
C GLY A 686 -9.85 6.97 -20.88
N TYR A 687 -11.10 6.58 -21.07
CA TYR A 687 -12.03 6.36 -19.96
C TYR A 687 -11.49 5.30 -18.99
N GLY A 688 -11.59 5.58 -17.67
CA GLY A 688 -11.03 4.71 -16.63
C GLY A 688 -9.57 4.98 -16.29
N GLN A 689 -8.88 5.82 -17.09
CA GLN A 689 -7.61 6.42 -16.70
C GLN A 689 -7.92 7.75 -16.01
N GLY A 690 -7.58 7.88 -14.73
CA GLY A 690 -7.76 9.13 -13.99
C GLY A 690 -6.98 10.28 -14.63
N GLY A 691 -7.45 11.51 -14.46
CA GLY A 691 -6.72 12.69 -14.95
C GLY A 691 -5.42 12.91 -14.17
N ILE A 692 -4.40 13.44 -14.84
CA ILE A 692 -3.07 13.66 -14.24
C ILE A 692 -3.17 14.51 -12.97
N LEU A 693 -3.91 15.63 -13.01
CA LEU A 693 -4.10 16.51 -11.86
C LEU A 693 -5.02 15.88 -10.81
N THR A 694 -6.17 15.36 -11.23
CA THR A 694 -7.19 14.82 -10.31
C THR A 694 -6.68 13.60 -9.55
N GLU A 695 -5.96 12.69 -10.21
CA GLU A 695 -5.34 11.53 -9.55
C GLU A 695 -4.17 11.93 -8.62
N ALA A 696 -3.35 12.90 -9.02
CA ALA A 696 -2.26 13.37 -8.19
C ALA A 696 -2.76 13.99 -6.89
N VAL A 697 -3.80 14.85 -6.96
CA VAL A 697 -4.40 15.48 -5.76
C VAL A 697 -5.20 14.46 -4.94
N ARG A 698 -5.92 13.54 -5.58
CA ARG A 698 -6.60 12.45 -4.87
C ARG A 698 -5.62 11.62 -4.03
N LYS A 699 -4.44 11.33 -4.58
CA LYS A 699 -3.38 10.61 -3.88
C LYS A 699 -2.66 11.46 -2.82
N ARG A 700 -2.62 12.77 -2.98
CA ARG A 700 -1.93 13.71 -2.09
C ARG A 700 -2.79 14.95 -1.84
N PRO A 701 -3.85 14.84 -1.02
CA PRO A 701 -4.75 15.98 -0.77
C PRO A 701 -4.08 17.12 0.01
N TYR A 702 -2.99 16.85 0.73
CA TYR A 702 -2.14 17.84 1.38
C TYR A 702 -0.88 18.05 0.54
N SER A 703 -0.92 19.00 -0.39
CA SER A 703 0.15 19.22 -1.37
C SER A 703 0.20 20.66 -1.85
N VAL A 704 1.32 21.02 -2.44
CA VAL A 704 1.45 22.23 -3.27
C VAL A 704 1.23 21.82 -4.72
N VAL A 705 0.29 22.45 -5.39
CA VAL A 705 0.04 22.26 -6.82
C VAL A 705 0.69 23.41 -7.57
N LEU A 706 1.76 23.12 -8.28
CA LEU A 706 2.46 24.08 -9.12
C LEU A 706 1.95 23.98 -10.56
N LEU A 707 1.34 25.06 -11.06
CA LEU A 707 0.95 25.24 -12.45
C LEU A 707 1.98 26.16 -13.10
N ASP A 708 2.94 25.57 -13.79
CA ASP A 708 4.08 26.32 -14.36
C ASP A 708 3.74 26.88 -15.74
N GLU A 709 4.13 28.12 -16.02
CA GLU A 709 3.91 28.82 -17.30
C GLU A 709 2.44 28.91 -17.71
N VAL A 710 1.56 29.36 -16.80
CA VAL A 710 0.11 29.45 -17.05
C VAL A 710 -0.30 30.33 -18.22
N GLU A 711 0.55 31.29 -18.64
CA GLU A 711 0.32 32.14 -19.79
C GLU A 711 0.32 31.37 -21.14
N LYS A 712 0.88 30.16 -21.15
CA LYS A 712 0.93 29.33 -22.37
C LYS A 712 -0.30 28.44 -22.53
N ALA A 713 -1.10 28.29 -21.48
CA ALA A 713 -2.25 27.39 -21.46
C ALA A 713 -3.44 27.92 -22.26
N HIS A 714 -4.24 27.04 -22.85
CA HIS A 714 -5.50 27.40 -23.46
C HIS A 714 -6.50 27.94 -22.44
N ARG A 715 -7.32 28.91 -22.81
CA ARG A 715 -8.30 29.55 -21.91
C ARG A 715 -9.28 28.56 -21.26
N ASP A 716 -9.70 27.54 -21.99
CA ASP A 716 -10.62 26.53 -21.45
C ASP A 716 -9.96 25.67 -20.38
N VAL A 717 -8.66 25.44 -20.44
CA VAL A 717 -7.88 24.78 -19.39
C VAL A 717 -7.84 25.65 -18.14
N LEU A 718 -7.63 26.97 -18.28
CA LEU A 718 -7.66 27.90 -17.15
C LEU A 718 -9.06 28.01 -16.53
N ASN A 719 -10.12 27.92 -17.33
CA ASN A 719 -11.50 27.96 -16.85
C ASN A 719 -11.86 26.74 -15.97
N LEU A 720 -11.16 25.61 -16.14
CA LEU A 720 -11.32 24.43 -15.30
C LEU A 720 -11.04 24.75 -13.82
N PHE A 721 -10.04 25.60 -13.57
CA PHE A 721 -9.63 25.95 -12.22
C PHE A 721 -10.58 26.92 -11.50
N TYR A 722 -11.55 27.51 -12.21
CA TYR A 722 -12.53 28.39 -11.58
C TYR A 722 -13.27 27.72 -10.42
N GLN A 723 -13.73 26.47 -10.64
CA GLN A 723 -14.43 25.70 -9.59
C GLN A 723 -13.50 25.35 -8.44
N VAL A 724 -12.23 25.06 -8.73
CA VAL A 724 -11.22 24.73 -7.71
C VAL A 724 -10.94 25.94 -6.84
N PHE A 725 -10.75 27.13 -7.43
CA PHE A 725 -10.43 28.34 -6.67
C PHE A 725 -11.62 28.84 -5.83
N ASP A 726 -12.87 28.60 -6.31
CA ASP A 726 -14.08 29.08 -5.66
C ASP A 726 -14.63 28.10 -4.60
N ARG A 727 -14.63 26.80 -4.92
CA ARG A 727 -15.27 25.76 -4.11
C ARG A 727 -14.30 24.71 -3.56
N GLY A 728 -13.04 24.77 -3.94
CA GLY A 728 -12.04 23.79 -3.53
C GLY A 728 -12.31 22.37 -4.02
N ILE A 729 -13.14 22.18 -5.05
CA ILE A 729 -13.49 20.87 -5.58
C ILE A 729 -13.41 20.86 -7.11
N MET A 730 -13.00 19.72 -7.66
CA MET A 730 -13.05 19.41 -9.09
C MET A 730 -13.68 18.04 -9.30
N ARG A 731 -14.59 17.90 -10.28
CA ARG A 731 -15.10 16.58 -10.67
C ARG A 731 -14.21 15.95 -11.72
N ASP A 732 -13.77 14.73 -11.47
CA ASP A 732 -13.01 13.95 -12.44
C ASP A 732 -13.88 13.45 -13.63
N GLY A 733 -13.29 12.70 -14.55
CA GLY A 733 -13.97 12.12 -15.71
C GLY A 733 -15.04 11.07 -15.34
N GLU A 734 -14.95 10.47 -14.15
CA GLU A 734 -15.92 9.51 -13.60
C GLU A 734 -17.01 10.18 -12.76
N GLY A 735 -16.94 11.51 -12.56
CA GLY A 735 -17.89 12.29 -11.78
C GLY A 735 -17.61 12.28 -10.27
N ARG A 736 -16.46 11.75 -9.80
CA ARG A 736 -16.03 11.84 -8.41
C ARG A 736 -15.59 13.26 -8.08
N GLU A 737 -15.92 13.73 -6.89
CA GLU A 737 -15.47 15.02 -6.39
C GLU A 737 -14.08 14.88 -5.76
N ILE A 738 -13.10 15.60 -6.31
CA ILE A 738 -11.73 15.65 -5.82
C ILE A 738 -11.57 16.93 -5.00
N ASP A 739 -11.11 16.78 -3.76
CA ASP A 739 -11.00 17.87 -2.79
C ASP A 739 -9.62 18.56 -2.87
N PHE A 740 -9.62 19.86 -3.12
CA PHE A 740 -8.44 20.74 -3.19
C PHE A 740 -8.34 21.68 -1.99
N ARG A 741 -9.24 21.62 -1.00
CA ARG A 741 -9.28 22.58 0.11
C ARG A 741 -8.03 22.56 0.98
N ASN A 742 -7.34 21.43 1.02
CA ASN A 742 -6.09 21.27 1.77
C ASN A 742 -4.83 21.52 0.90
N THR A 743 -4.98 21.99 -0.33
CA THR A 743 -3.86 22.30 -1.22
C THR A 743 -3.51 23.78 -1.19
N VAL A 744 -2.25 24.08 -1.51
CA VAL A 744 -1.80 25.41 -1.89
C VAL A 744 -1.54 25.41 -3.39
N ILE A 745 -2.19 26.29 -4.12
CA ILE A 745 -2.02 26.37 -5.58
C ILE A 745 -1.09 27.54 -5.90
N VAL A 746 0.00 27.22 -6.56
CA VAL A 746 1.00 28.18 -7.01
C VAL A 746 1.03 28.15 -8.54
N MET A 747 0.75 29.29 -9.16
CA MET A 747 0.84 29.50 -10.60
C MET A 747 2.06 30.36 -10.89
N THR A 748 2.82 30.07 -11.95
CA THR A 748 3.91 30.93 -12.40
C THR A 748 3.59 31.53 -13.77
N ALA A 749 3.99 32.77 -13.98
CA ALA A 749 3.88 33.44 -15.25
C ALA A 749 5.10 34.36 -15.48
N ASN A 750 5.52 34.45 -16.74
CA ASN A 750 6.52 35.43 -17.19
C ASN A 750 5.87 36.66 -17.86
N LEU A 751 4.58 36.79 -17.68
CA LEU A 751 3.74 37.82 -18.34
C LEU A 751 4.16 39.23 -17.89
N GLY A 752 4.48 40.09 -18.82
CA GLY A 752 4.88 41.46 -18.54
C GLY A 752 6.30 41.61 -17.92
N SER A 753 7.14 40.58 -17.97
CA SER A 753 8.50 40.64 -17.44
C SER A 753 9.35 41.74 -18.04
N ASP A 754 9.25 41.97 -19.36
CA ASP A 754 10.03 43.01 -20.07
C ASP A 754 9.64 44.41 -19.60
N HIS A 755 8.33 44.66 -19.42
CA HIS A 755 7.84 45.95 -18.93
C HIS A 755 8.20 46.15 -17.46
N LEU A 756 8.19 45.09 -16.67
CA LEU A 756 8.61 45.11 -15.27
C LEU A 756 10.09 45.47 -15.16
N MET A 757 10.93 44.84 -15.99
CA MET A 757 12.37 45.14 -15.99
C MET A 757 12.62 46.60 -16.46
N GLN A 758 11.95 47.07 -17.52
CA GLN A 758 12.09 48.42 -17.98
C GLN A 758 11.68 49.44 -16.90
N LEU A 759 10.55 49.24 -16.21
CA LEU A 759 10.13 50.16 -15.15
C LEU A 759 11.12 50.18 -13.99
N LEU A 760 11.67 49.03 -13.61
CA LEU A 760 12.63 48.93 -12.48
C LEU A 760 14.02 49.50 -12.86
N ASP A 761 14.39 49.46 -14.15
CA ASP A 761 15.59 50.13 -14.67
C ASP A 761 15.43 51.65 -14.64
N GLU A 762 14.23 52.19 -14.97
CA GLU A 762 13.90 53.62 -14.95
C GLU A 762 13.66 54.13 -13.49
N GLN A 763 13.03 53.29 -12.66
CA GLN A 763 12.64 53.64 -11.29
C GLN A 763 12.93 52.44 -10.34
N PRO A 764 14.16 52.31 -9.85
CA PRO A 764 14.55 51.23 -8.93
C PRO A 764 13.74 51.19 -7.61
N GLU A 765 13.26 52.35 -7.15
CA GLU A 765 12.46 52.53 -5.94
C GLU A 765 10.94 52.33 -6.17
N ALA A 766 10.51 51.84 -7.34
CA ALA A 766 9.09 51.66 -7.62
C ALA A 766 8.42 50.80 -6.54
N THR A 767 7.26 51.26 -6.06
CA THR A 767 6.53 50.59 -4.99
C THR A 767 5.81 49.35 -5.53
N HIS A 768 5.42 48.41 -4.63
CA HIS A 768 4.64 47.26 -5.00
C HIS A 768 3.33 47.62 -5.71
N SER A 769 2.71 48.76 -5.36
CA SER A 769 1.52 49.29 -5.97
C SER A 769 1.75 49.71 -7.44
N ASP A 770 2.88 50.34 -7.71
CA ASP A 770 3.22 50.80 -9.07
C ASP A 770 3.43 49.59 -10.02
N LEU A 771 4.09 48.57 -9.51
CA LEU A 771 4.30 47.32 -10.24
C LEU A 771 2.96 46.58 -10.51
N HIS A 772 2.04 46.61 -9.56
CA HIS A 772 0.69 46.05 -9.75
C HIS A 772 -0.12 46.83 -10.79
N GLU A 773 -0.06 48.13 -10.77
CA GLU A 773 -0.75 48.96 -11.77
C GLU A 773 -0.20 48.72 -13.17
N LEU A 774 1.10 48.55 -13.34
CA LEU A 774 1.74 48.20 -14.60
C LEU A 774 1.24 46.86 -15.17
N LEU A 775 1.21 45.84 -14.32
CA LEU A 775 0.85 44.48 -14.75
C LEU A 775 -0.65 44.24 -14.92
N ARG A 776 -1.50 45.05 -14.28
CA ARG A 776 -2.96 44.91 -14.27
C ARG A 776 -3.61 44.84 -15.67
N PRO A 777 -3.25 45.67 -16.70
CA PRO A 777 -3.80 45.53 -18.05
C PRO A 777 -3.47 44.20 -18.68
N MET A 778 -2.21 43.74 -18.57
CA MET A 778 -1.73 42.50 -19.18
C MET A 778 -2.38 41.26 -18.54
N LEU A 779 -2.58 41.29 -17.22
CA LEU A 779 -3.29 40.24 -16.51
C LEU A 779 -4.75 40.16 -16.92
N ARG A 780 -5.41 41.32 -17.17
CA ARG A 780 -6.80 41.38 -17.65
C ARG A 780 -6.97 40.89 -19.09
N ASP A 781 -5.98 41.10 -19.94
CA ASP A 781 -6.01 40.60 -21.29
C ASP A 781 -5.86 39.08 -21.38
N HIS A 782 -5.14 38.51 -20.40
CA HIS A 782 -4.87 37.07 -20.39
C HIS A 782 -5.88 36.28 -19.57
N PHE A 783 -6.21 36.75 -18.36
CA PHE A 783 -7.11 36.08 -17.44
C PHE A 783 -8.49 36.71 -17.38
N GLN A 784 -9.54 35.92 -17.31
CA GLN A 784 -10.89 36.44 -17.10
C GLN A 784 -10.99 37.15 -15.73
N PRO A 785 -11.77 38.27 -15.65
CA PRO A 785 -11.93 39.01 -14.37
C PRO A 785 -12.39 38.16 -13.21
N ALA A 786 -13.18 37.15 -13.48
CA ALA A 786 -13.65 36.19 -12.48
C ALA A 786 -12.54 35.32 -11.86
N LEU A 787 -11.52 34.97 -12.64
CA LEU A 787 -10.33 34.26 -12.14
C LEU A 787 -9.41 35.20 -11.36
N LEU A 788 -9.17 36.42 -11.88
CA LEU A 788 -8.32 37.42 -11.21
C LEU A 788 -8.77 37.76 -9.80
N ALA A 789 -10.06 37.70 -9.54
CA ALA A 789 -10.60 37.98 -8.20
C ALA A 789 -10.36 36.84 -7.18
N ARG A 790 -9.88 35.66 -7.62
CA ARG A 790 -9.78 34.46 -6.79
C ARG A 790 -8.37 34.03 -6.42
N PHE A 791 -7.36 34.63 -7.03
CA PHE A 791 -5.97 34.42 -6.69
C PHE A 791 -5.28 35.73 -6.30
N GLN A 792 -4.24 35.62 -5.51
CA GLN A 792 -3.38 36.73 -5.12
C GLN A 792 -2.19 36.76 -6.07
N THR A 793 -1.98 37.91 -6.72
CA THR A 793 -0.80 38.12 -7.57
C THR A 793 0.37 38.57 -6.71
N LEU A 794 1.48 37.88 -6.80
CA LEU A 794 2.74 38.21 -6.15
C LEU A 794 3.79 38.54 -7.21
N ILE A 795 4.40 39.70 -7.07
CA ILE A 795 5.36 40.19 -8.05
C ILE A 795 6.77 39.86 -7.58
N TYR A 796 7.48 39.11 -8.40
CA TYR A 796 8.87 38.75 -8.20
C TYR A 796 9.78 39.72 -8.93
N ARG A 797 10.66 40.36 -8.19
CA ARG A 797 11.63 41.32 -8.70
C ARG A 797 12.83 40.62 -9.33
N PRO A 798 13.51 41.26 -10.30
CA PRO A 798 14.82 40.79 -10.75
C PRO A 798 15.79 40.68 -9.55
N LEU A 799 16.70 39.73 -9.61
CA LEU A 799 17.69 39.55 -8.54
C LEU A 799 18.80 40.59 -8.66
N ASP A 800 19.08 41.26 -7.55
CA ASP A 800 20.21 42.16 -7.42
C ASP A 800 21.53 41.42 -7.14
N ALA A 801 22.67 42.13 -7.21
CA ALA A 801 23.98 41.51 -6.99
C ALA A 801 24.14 40.86 -5.57
N PRO A 802 23.66 41.47 -4.46
CA PRO A 802 23.69 40.83 -3.15
C PRO A 802 22.88 39.53 -3.08
N ALA A 803 21.69 39.52 -3.66
CA ALA A 803 20.84 38.32 -3.71
C ALA A 803 21.48 37.21 -4.53
N LEU A 804 22.02 37.54 -5.71
CA LEU A 804 22.75 36.57 -6.56
C LEU A 804 23.98 36.03 -5.83
N ARG A 805 24.71 36.85 -5.10
CA ARG A 805 25.86 36.41 -4.28
C ARG A 805 25.43 35.37 -3.24
N THR A 806 24.37 35.68 -2.49
CA THR A 806 23.83 34.75 -1.50
C THR A 806 23.43 33.41 -2.15
N ILE A 807 22.81 33.42 -3.33
CA ILE A 807 22.43 32.19 -4.05
C ILE A 807 23.66 31.41 -4.50
N VAL A 808 24.71 32.12 -5.02
CA VAL A 808 25.97 31.47 -5.41
C VAL A 808 26.64 30.83 -4.19
N GLU A 809 26.68 31.50 -3.06
CA GLU A 809 27.23 30.98 -1.80
C GLU A 809 26.48 29.72 -1.35
N MET A 810 25.14 29.72 -1.39
CA MET A 810 24.33 28.55 -1.06
C MET A 810 24.60 27.34 -1.99
N LYS A 811 24.68 27.58 -3.29
CA LYS A 811 24.93 26.54 -4.29
C LYS A 811 26.33 25.94 -4.15
N LEU A 812 27.35 26.77 -3.99
CA LEU A 812 28.72 26.33 -3.78
C LEU A 812 28.91 25.61 -2.42
N ALA A 813 28.21 26.05 -1.36
CA ALA A 813 28.20 25.37 -0.07
C ALA A 813 27.61 23.95 -0.19
N GLN A 814 26.57 23.75 -1.02
CA GLN A 814 26.02 22.41 -1.31
C GLN A 814 27.05 21.52 -2.03
N VAL A 815 27.85 22.08 -2.97
CA VAL A 815 28.92 21.36 -3.64
C VAL A 815 30.00 20.98 -2.63
N ALA A 816 30.41 21.93 -1.78
CA ALA A 816 31.38 21.71 -0.71
C ALA A 816 30.95 20.59 0.26
N GLN A 817 29.69 20.60 0.65
CA GLN A 817 29.13 19.56 1.52
C GLN A 817 29.13 18.17 0.86
N ARG A 818 28.81 18.09 -0.44
CA ARG A 818 28.89 16.83 -1.20
C ARG A 818 30.33 16.31 -1.29
N LEU A 819 31.31 17.20 -1.54
CA LEU A 819 32.72 16.85 -1.58
C LEU A 819 33.21 16.33 -0.22
N ASN A 820 32.79 16.98 0.86
CA ASN A 820 33.14 16.51 2.21
C ASN A 820 32.51 15.14 2.51
N LYS A 821 31.23 14.95 2.19
CA LYS A 821 30.51 13.70 2.44
C LYS A 821 31.06 12.50 1.65
N HIS A 822 31.42 12.69 0.38
CA HIS A 822 31.83 11.59 -0.52
C HIS A 822 33.32 11.36 -0.56
N TYR A 823 34.12 12.40 -0.36
CA TYR A 823 35.56 12.35 -0.52
C TYR A 823 36.35 12.77 0.74
N GLY A 824 35.67 13.24 1.79
CA GLY A 824 36.34 13.77 3.00
C GLY A 824 37.14 15.06 2.76
N LEU A 825 36.82 15.80 1.68
CA LEU A 825 37.54 17.01 1.27
C LEU A 825 36.94 18.26 1.91
N HIS A 826 37.74 19.01 2.63
CA HIS A 826 37.38 20.35 3.09
C HIS A 826 37.59 21.35 1.97
N SER A 827 36.49 21.95 1.49
CA SER A 827 36.52 22.92 0.39
C SER A 827 36.52 24.34 0.91
N THR A 828 37.44 25.18 0.48
CA THR A 828 37.46 26.63 0.64
C THR A 828 37.25 27.29 -0.71
N ILE A 829 36.48 28.34 -0.76
CA ILE A 829 36.11 29.02 -1.99
C ILE A 829 36.61 30.48 -1.87
N GLU A 830 37.31 30.93 -2.93
CA GLU A 830 37.88 32.29 -2.95
C GLU A 830 36.83 33.34 -3.38
N GLU A 831 37.02 34.55 -2.90
CA GLU A 831 36.18 35.72 -3.26
C GLU A 831 36.14 35.96 -4.79
N SER A 832 37.29 35.77 -5.46
CA SER A 832 37.40 35.91 -6.92
C SER A 832 36.39 35.08 -7.71
N LEU A 833 36.08 33.84 -7.28
CA LEU A 833 35.10 32.98 -7.89
C LEU A 833 33.68 33.45 -7.66
N TYR A 834 33.37 33.94 -6.44
CA TYR A 834 32.04 34.50 -6.14
C TYR A 834 31.74 35.71 -7.00
N ASP A 835 32.69 36.69 -7.08
CA ASP A 835 32.50 37.91 -7.84
C ASP A 835 32.32 37.62 -9.33
N GLN A 836 33.08 36.70 -9.89
CA GLN A 836 32.96 36.31 -11.31
C GLN A 836 31.62 35.66 -11.61
N LEU A 837 31.17 34.70 -10.77
CA LEU A 837 29.88 34.05 -10.96
C LEU A 837 28.70 35.04 -10.85
N VAL A 838 28.76 36.00 -9.92
CA VAL A 838 27.78 37.06 -9.80
C VAL A 838 27.76 37.93 -11.05
N ALA A 839 28.93 38.38 -11.54
CA ALA A 839 29.03 39.21 -12.73
C ALA A 839 28.41 38.57 -13.97
N VAL A 840 28.64 37.27 -14.19
CA VAL A 840 28.06 36.52 -15.31
C VAL A 840 26.57 36.34 -15.15
N CYS A 841 26.04 36.22 -13.94
CA CYS A 841 24.62 36.01 -13.65
C CYS A 841 23.80 37.31 -13.65
N LEU A 842 24.42 38.49 -13.60
CA LEU A 842 23.75 39.79 -13.70
C LEU A 842 23.23 40.11 -15.12
N LEU A 843 23.56 39.28 -16.13
CA LEU A 843 23.05 39.44 -17.48
C LEU A 843 21.52 39.24 -17.52
N PRO A 844 20.75 40.07 -18.28
CA PRO A 844 19.30 40.25 -18.08
C PRO A 844 18.43 39.01 -18.36
N ASP A 845 18.89 38.07 -19.17
CA ASP A 845 18.00 37.02 -19.73
C ASP A 845 17.85 35.73 -18.92
N THR A 846 18.66 35.46 -17.91
CA THR A 846 18.77 34.12 -17.32
C THR A 846 18.70 34.05 -15.79
N GLY A 847 19.01 35.13 -15.08
CA GLY A 847 18.97 35.17 -13.60
C GLY A 847 19.74 34.01 -12.94
N ALA A 848 19.22 33.52 -11.80
CA ALA A 848 19.86 32.44 -11.03
C ALA A 848 19.95 31.06 -11.78
N ARG A 849 19.20 30.85 -12.87
CA ARG A 849 19.35 29.63 -13.70
C ARG A 849 20.73 29.53 -14.34
N ASN A 850 21.39 30.64 -14.59
CA ASN A 850 22.75 30.67 -15.13
C ASN A 850 23.76 30.06 -14.14
N ILE A 851 23.53 30.21 -12.86
CA ILE A 851 24.40 29.61 -11.80
C ILE A 851 24.46 28.09 -11.98
N ASP A 852 23.32 27.44 -12.10
CA ASP A 852 23.28 25.97 -12.26
C ASP A 852 23.90 25.54 -13.59
N SER A 853 23.75 26.34 -14.65
CA SER A 853 24.39 26.10 -15.95
C SER A 853 25.91 26.21 -15.85
N LEU A 854 26.41 27.27 -15.22
CA LEU A 854 27.84 27.48 -15.02
C LEU A 854 28.47 26.41 -14.11
N LEU A 855 27.80 26.04 -13.03
CA LEU A 855 28.23 24.95 -12.17
C LEU A 855 28.35 23.63 -12.94
N ASN A 856 27.30 23.27 -13.68
CA ASN A 856 27.26 21.98 -14.39
C ASN A 856 28.16 21.92 -15.64
N GLN A 857 28.36 23.04 -16.33
CA GLN A 857 29.10 23.05 -17.60
C GLN A 857 30.57 23.45 -17.45
N GLN A 858 30.92 24.22 -16.42
CA GLN A 858 32.28 24.73 -16.26
C GLN A 858 32.98 24.21 -15.00
N ILE A 859 32.31 24.25 -13.81
CA ILE A 859 32.97 23.92 -12.55
C ILE A 859 33.01 22.43 -12.31
N LEU A 860 31.86 21.73 -12.35
CA LEU A 860 31.79 20.32 -12.03
C LEU A 860 32.57 19.41 -13.00
N PRO A 861 32.64 19.64 -14.32
CA PRO A 861 33.47 18.82 -15.22
C PRO A 861 34.97 18.91 -14.90
N VAL A 862 35.50 20.14 -14.68
CA VAL A 862 36.90 20.35 -14.36
C VAL A 862 37.23 19.71 -13.00
N LEU A 863 36.36 19.91 -12.01
CA LEU A 863 36.50 19.34 -10.68
C LEU A 863 36.46 17.79 -10.73
N SER A 864 35.50 17.21 -11.44
CA SER A 864 35.42 15.75 -11.56
C SER A 864 36.60 15.12 -12.27
N GLN A 865 37.10 15.77 -13.33
CA GLN A 865 38.28 15.29 -14.04
C GLN A 865 39.54 15.29 -13.16
N GLN A 866 39.75 16.38 -12.40
CA GLN A 866 40.88 16.51 -11.48
C GLN A 866 40.82 15.51 -10.32
N LEU A 867 39.61 15.30 -9.76
CA LEU A 867 39.38 14.32 -8.70
C LEU A 867 39.66 12.89 -9.21
N LEU A 868 39.18 12.52 -10.39
CA LEU A 868 39.39 11.20 -10.97
C LEU A 868 40.88 10.97 -11.27
N SER A 869 41.60 11.99 -11.81
CA SER A 869 43.07 11.89 -12.07
C SER A 869 43.81 11.60 -10.77
N ARG A 870 43.52 12.32 -9.70
CA ARG A 870 44.20 12.15 -8.40
C ARG A 870 43.83 10.82 -7.71
N MET A 871 42.59 10.37 -7.87
CA MET A 871 42.19 9.04 -7.39
C MET A 871 42.96 7.93 -8.14
N SER A 872 43.17 8.09 -9.44
CA SER A 872 43.97 7.11 -10.22
C SER A 872 45.45 7.10 -9.81
N GLU A 873 45.96 8.23 -9.36
CA GLU A 873 47.33 8.40 -8.85
C GLU A 873 47.47 8.07 -7.35
N GLN A 874 46.39 7.67 -6.68
CA GLN A 874 46.35 7.37 -5.24
C GLN A 874 46.85 8.51 -4.33
N GLN A 875 46.71 9.75 -4.79
CA GLN A 875 47.09 10.91 -4.00
C GLN A 875 45.99 11.20 -2.94
N ARG A 876 46.37 11.20 -1.67
CA ARG A 876 45.44 11.61 -0.58
C ARG A 876 45.39 13.14 -0.51
N THR A 877 44.24 13.69 -0.87
CA THR A 877 43.94 15.11 -0.75
C THR A 877 43.00 15.33 0.42
N THR A 878 43.26 16.32 1.27
CA THR A 878 42.45 16.66 2.47
C THR A 878 41.71 17.97 2.31
N SER A 879 42.23 18.88 1.48
CA SER A 879 41.59 20.17 1.23
C SER A 879 41.65 20.57 -0.23
N LEU A 880 40.67 21.37 -0.64
CA LEU A 880 40.48 21.92 -1.99
C LEU A 880 40.20 23.41 -1.88
N THR A 881 40.96 24.24 -2.61
CA THR A 881 40.63 25.63 -2.81
C THR A 881 40.13 25.87 -4.22
N LEU A 882 38.92 26.47 -4.34
CA LEU A 882 38.28 26.85 -5.59
C LEU A 882 38.46 28.35 -5.79
N GLY A 883 39.08 28.75 -6.90
CA GLY A 883 39.31 30.14 -7.23
C GLY A 883 39.01 30.45 -8.70
N TRP A 884 39.23 31.68 -9.07
CA TRP A 884 39.09 32.17 -10.45
C TRP A 884 40.27 33.07 -10.80
N ASP A 885 40.88 32.80 -11.93
CA ASP A 885 41.94 33.62 -12.53
C ASP A 885 41.52 34.09 -13.94
N GLU A 886 41.82 35.35 -14.29
CA GLU A 886 41.43 35.93 -15.58
C GLU A 886 42.06 35.25 -16.78
N ALA A 887 43.24 34.63 -16.62
CA ALA A 887 43.98 33.99 -17.71
C ALA A 887 43.70 32.49 -17.81
N GLU A 888 43.56 31.83 -16.69
CA GLU A 888 43.41 30.35 -16.61
C GLU A 888 41.95 29.90 -16.39
N GLY A 889 41.08 30.79 -16.03
CA GLY A 889 39.68 30.48 -15.72
C GLY A 889 39.55 29.91 -14.30
N ILE A 890 38.85 28.77 -14.14
CA ILE A 890 38.60 28.15 -12.84
C ILE A 890 39.91 27.49 -12.35
N THR A 891 40.40 27.93 -11.21
CA THR A 891 41.61 27.36 -10.55
C THR A 891 41.21 26.40 -9.43
N LEU A 892 41.88 25.27 -9.38
CA LEU A 892 41.67 24.19 -8.40
C LEU A 892 43.00 23.89 -7.70
N GLU A 893 43.16 24.34 -6.48
CA GLU A 893 44.33 24.03 -5.69
C GLU A 893 44.01 22.94 -4.66
N PHE A 894 44.64 21.80 -4.82
CA PHE A 894 44.49 20.70 -3.88
C PHE A 894 45.69 20.66 -2.94
N ALA A 895 45.42 20.71 -1.63
CA ALA A 895 46.46 20.48 -0.63
C ALA A 895 46.28 19.08 -0.03
N GLY A 896 47.35 18.32 -0.02
CA GLY A 896 47.43 17.01 0.62
C GLY A 896 48.38 17.04 1.78
N SER A 897 48.18 16.25 2.82
CA SER A 897 49.18 15.97 3.83
C SER A 897 50.31 15.19 3.13
N GLU A 898 51.50 15.79 3.02
CA GLU A 898 52.70 15.05 2.69
C GLU A 898 52.88 13.93 3.73
N LYS A 899 52.87 12.66 3.24
CA LYS A 899 53.24 11.36 3.84
C LYS A 899 52.71 11.02 5.22
#